data_6d47ac3133265b5626f519f285ffd1a6
#
_entry.id   6d47ac3133265b5626f519f285ffd1a6
#
_cell.length_a   1.000
_cell.length_b   1.000
_cell.length_c   1.000
_cell.angle_alpha   90.00
_cell.angle_beta   90.00
_cell.angle_gamma   90.00
#
_symmetry.space_group_name_H-M   'P 1'
#
loop_
_entity.id
_entity.type
_entity.pdbx_description
1 polymer ?
#
loop_
_entity_poly.entity_id
_entity_poly.type
_entity_poly.pdbx_seq_one_letter_code
_entity_poly.pdbx_strand_id
1 'polypeptide(L)'
;DSSTSRGLGDVYKRQILDNLFNPQQVNISIDKKGLVVGQVQSGKTANYTGLICKAADAGFNFIIVLAGIHNNLRSQTQSRIDEGFLGFDTQYERAYSINSTTKIGVGLIPGFDSAIANSYTTSIDKGDFNSRAANTAGFNFNAPQPIILVVKKNASVLKRLYKWLCAQTSGKKQISNKSLLLIDDEADNASINTKKDKETDPTAINDNIRKIIQLFNRSAYVGYTATPFANIFIAQDETDLFPRDFIINLPAPDNYIGPNKVFGTSSETSEEEDDVLPIVIPIDDYKAFIPDGHKKDDKKPTKSDIPESLKLAIKCFILTCAIRRARGQENKHNSMLIHVSRYQVWQNEIRDIVNEQFRYYKQEIEANDPAVLAEFRALLEGNVNGCPSYKQITEKIKGSPSLSKIDQDLTVHKWDEIKPLLYQAVQKIEVKSINGSSGDVVDYQLNSKTGISVIAIGGDKLSRGLTLEGLSVSYFLRASKMYDTLMQMGRWFGYRPGYVDLCRLFTSSELNEWYRHIAVASSELLDEFDYLAESRSTPETYGLRVRTHPGCLQITALNKMRNSHEIQVSWAERLIETYQLPLNEDLKNKNLVETDNFLSKLGKPLIKNENYLWTNVSPVDVCEYFSNFSVAEGLRKVNMELICEYIQELVSKGELTKWSVVLMNKTTRSNARETIKKHTFCGSYSVSCFNRSRAVDSSNYKTYFIRKNHIVGNPSDELIDLDDDLLNEALKETIELNKKKGIEWKHTYPQPIVVRSKFRPINQPLLIIYPLNPEYANVKDENGNIVPGTTIFTAEDNPFVGFAISFPHTNTNCAVSYKVNMVAEYADIEDNFDNENDNTYGD
;
A
#
# COMPACT_ATOMS: atom_id res chain seq x y z
N ASP A 1 -23.68 1.07 9.68
CA ASP A 1 -23.29 2.25 10.43
C ASP A 1 -22.36 1.88 11.56
N SER A 2 -21.12 1.61 11.24
CA SER A 2 -20.16 1.21 12.27
C SER A 2 -19.69 2.45 13.04
N SER A 3 -20.15 2.59 14.27
CA SER A 3 -19.62 3.55 15.25
C SER A 3 -18.10 3.41 15.43
N THR A 4 -17.53 2.24 15.15
CA THR A 4 -16.10 1.92 15.13
C THR A 4 -15.35 2.61 14.00
N SER A 5 -15.86 2.68 12.77
CA SER A 5 -15.15 3.34 11.66
C SER A 5 -15.10 4.88 11.82
N ARG A 6 -16.10 5.49 12.47
CA ARG A 6 -16.07 6.93 12.82
C ARG A 6 -15.04 7.22 13.90
N GLY A 7 -14.91 6.35 14.90
CA GLY A 7 -13.92 6.46 15.98
C GLY A 7 -12.49 6.34 15.46
N LEU A 8 -12.18 5.36 14.63
CA LEU A 8 -10.87 5.19 14.01
C LEU A 8 -10.47 6.39 13.14
N GLY A 9 -11.37 6.90 12.31
CA GLY A 9 -11.10 8.09 11.49
C GLY A 9 -10.75 9.33 12.33
N ASP A 10 -11.28 9.47 13.54
CA ASP A 10 -10.94 10.56 14.46
C ASP A 10 -9.58 10.34 15.14
N VAL A 11 -9.22 9.11 15.46
CA VAL A 11 -7.90 8.73 16.01
C VAL A 11 -6.78 9.13 15.04
N TYR A 12 -6.88 8.78 13.76
CA TYR A 12 -5.87 9.14 12.76
C TYR A 12 -5.72 10.64 12.55
N LYS A 13 -6.84 11.41 12.58
CA LYS A 13 -6.77 12.87 12.51
C LYS A 13 -6.06 13.48 13.71
N ARG A 14 -6.27 12.93 14.92
CA ARG A 14 -5.52 13.33 16.12
C ARG A 14 -4.06 12.94 16.02
N GLN A 15 -3.76 11.75 15.57
CA GLN A 15 -2.39 11.28 15.35
C GLN A 15 -1.63 12.19 14.38
N ILE A 16 -2.25 12.62 13.26
CA ILE A 16 -1.64 13.57 12.33
C ILE A 16 -1.38 14.90 13.05
N LEU A 17 -2.39 15.43 13.76
CA LEU A 17 -2.26 16.71 14.48
C LEU A 17 -1.16 16.67 15.56
N ASP A 18 -1.04 15.54 16.29
CA ASP A 18 -0.06 15.35 17.34
C ASP A 18 1.39 15.31 16.79
N ASN A 19 1.56 14.90 15.53
CA ASN A 19 2.86 14.96 14.84
C ASN A 19 3.23 16.35 14.31
N LEU A 20 2.31 17.33 14.35
CA LEU A 20 2.59 18.72 14.00
C LEU A 20 3.25 19.44 15.21
N PHE A 21 3.08 20.72 15.29
CA PHE A 21 3.59 21.53 16.42
C PHE A 21 2.42 22.24 17.14
N ASN A 22 2.65 22.66 18.37
CA ASN A 22 1.68 23.47 19.10
C ASN A 22 1.64 24.91 18.53
N PRO A 23 0.59 25.33 17.80
CA PRO A 23 0.51 26.66 17.16
C PRO A 23 0.37 27.81 18.14
N GLN A 24 0.11 27.56 19.43
CA GLN A 24 0.03 28.58 20.47
C GLN A 24 1.42 29.00 21.02
N GLN A 25 2.46 28.22 20.75
CA GLN A 25 3.82 28.57 21.09
C GLN A 25 4.39 29.60 20.10
N VAL A 26 4.35 30.88 20.46
CA VAL A 26 4.70 31.98 19.54
C VAL A 26 6.20 32.23 19.36
N ASN A 27 7.02 31.81 20.31
CA ASN A 27 8.46 32.11 20.35
C ASN A 27 9.36 31.00 19.78
N ILE A 28 8.82 30.12 18.97
CA ILE A 28 9.55 29.03 18.34
C ILE A 28 9.63 29.23 16.82
N SER A 29 10.76 28.77 16.23
CA SER A 29 10.86 28.57 14.78
C SER A 29 10.81 27.06 14.52
N ILE A 30 9.82 26.59 13.78
CA ILE A 30 9.59 25.17 13.55
C ILE A 30 9.04 24.94 12.15
N ASP A 31 9.58 23.92 11.49
CA ASP A 31 9.16 23.44 10.18
C ASP A 31 8.95 21.93 10.25
N LYS A 32 7.69 21.48 10.15
CA LYS A 32 7.30 20.07 10.16
C LYS A 32 6.89 19.61 8.78
N LYS A 33 7.35 18.41 8.36
CA LYS A 33 7.04 17.82 7.06
C LYS A 33 6.64 16.38 7.23
N GLY A 34 5.41 16.06 6.83
CA GLY A 34 4.87 14.71 6.90
C GLY A 34 4.11 14.29 5.65
N LEU A 35 3.84 13.00 5.57
CA LEU A 35 3.06 12.37 4.51
C LEU A 35 1.92 11.55 5.11
N VAL A 36 0.75 11.68 4.54
CA VAL A 36 -0.42 10.85 4.83
C VAL A 36 -0.74 10.02 3.59
N VAL A 37 -0.66 8.71 3.74
CA VAL A 37 -0.92 7.76 2.68
C VAL A 37 -2.31 7.18 2.87
N GLY A 38 -3.11 7.17 1.82
CA GLY A 38 -4.43 6.54 1.85
C GLY A 38 -4.76 5.98 0.49
N GLN A 39 -5.52 4.91 0.45
CA GLN A 39 -5.87 4.19 -0.79
C GLN A 39 -6.52 5.10 -1.84
N VAL A 40 -6.48 4.70 -3.12
CA VAL A 40 -7.12 5.42 -4.22
C VAL A 40 -8.62 5.53 -3.96
N GLN A 41 -9.19 6.75 -4.00
CA GLN A 41 -10.62 7.01 -3.74
C GLN A 41 -11.14 6.57 -2.35
N SER A 42 -10.26 6.47 -1.35
CA SER A 42 -10.62 6.06 0.03
C SER A 42 -11.21 7.17 0.90
N GLY A 43 -11.30 8.42 0.40
CA GLY A 43 -11.84 9.54 1.17
C GLY A 43 -10.80 10.46 1.80
N LYS A 44 -9.57 10.52 1.28
CA LYS A 44 -8.50 11.43 1.75
C LYS A 44 -8.96 12.88 1.92
N THR A 45 -9.78 13.40 1.00
CA THR A 45 -10.34 14.75 1.09
C THR A 45 -11.15 14.95 2.39
N ALA A 46 -11.97 13.99 2.77
CA ALA A 46 -12.72 14.06 4.04
C ALA A 46 -11.80 13.99 5.26
N ASN A 47 -10.69 13.22 5.16
CA ASN A 47 -9.69 13.15 6.22
C ASN A 47 -9.03 14.51 6.44
N TYR A 48 -8.45 15.13 5.39
CA TYR A 48 -7.78 16.42 5.57
C TYR A 48 -8.76 17.58 5.85
N THR A 49 -10.01 17.54 5.41
CA THR A 49 -11.03 18.51 5.83
C THR A 49 -11.25 18.44 7.34
N GLY A 50 -11.37 17.23 7.90
CA GLY A 50 -11.46 17.05 9.35
C GLY A 50 -10.17 17.44 10.11
N LEU A 51 -9.00 17.20 9.50
CA LEU A 51 -7.72 17.70 10.05
C LEU A 51 -7.69 19.24 10.08
N ILE A 52 -8.16 19.89 9.02
CA ILE A 52 -8.26 21.36 8.95
C ILE A 52 -9.13 21.90 10.10
N CYS A 53 -10.30 21.30 10.34
CA CYS A 53 -11.17 21.71 11.47
C CYS A 53 -10.42 21.60 12.81
N LYS A 54 -9.80 20.44 13.09
CA LYS A 54 -9.05 20.23 14.34
C LYS A 54 -7.82 21.14 14.47
N ALA A 55 -7.12 21.39 13.37
CA ALA A 55 -5.95 22.26 13.35
C ALA A 55 -6.36 23.74 13.59
N ALA A 56 -7.47 24.19 13.01
CA ALA A 56 -8.03 25.52 13.27
C ALA A 56 -8.43 25.69 14.74
N ASP A 57 -9.09 24.69 15.33
CA ASP A 57 -9.45 24.66 16.76
C ASP A 57 -8.20 24.67 17.66
N ALA A 58 -7.11 24.02 17.25
CA ALA A 58 -5.83 24.05 17.96
C ALA A 58 -5.11 25.40 17.85
N GLY A 59 -5.45 26.25 16.86
CA GLY A 59 -4.86 27.58 16.67
C GLY A 59 -4.04 27.78 15.39
N PHE A 60 -4.03 26.82 14.44
CA PHE A 60 -3.54 27.09 13.10
C PHE A 60 -4.44 28.12 12.42
N ASN A 61 -3.91 29.24 12.04
CA ASN A 61 -4.70 30.39 11.58
C ASN A 61 -4.38 30.84 10.15
N PHE A 62 -3.53 30.10 9.43
CA PHE A 62 -3.31 30.29 8.01
C PHE A 62 -3.16 28.91 7.32
N ILE A 63 -4.12 28.58 6.47
CA ILE A 63 -4.22 27.24 5.89
C ILE A 63 -4.17 27.34 4.37
N ILE A 64 -3.31 26.58 3.73
CA ILE A 64 -3.22 26.48 2.27
C ILE A 64 -3.47 25.02 1.88
N VAL A 65 -4.43 24.81 0.96
CA VAL A 65 -4.66 23.51 0.32
C VAL A 65 -4.22 23.58 -1.13
N LEU A 66 -3.21 22.81 -1.50
CA LEU A 66 -2.77 22.64 -2.88
C LEU A 66 -3.59 21.52 -3.52
N ALA A 67 -4.53 21.87 -4.38
CA ALA A 67 -5.52 20.96 -4.96
C ALA A 67 -5.25 20.68 -6.43
N GLY A 68 -4.39 19.69 -6.73
CA GLY A 68 -4.09 19.23 -8.08
C GLY A 68 -3.61 20.33 -9.05
N ILE A 69 -3.53 19.99 -10.34
CA ILE A 69 -3.05 20.90 -11.40
C ILE A 69 -4.19 21.53 -12.26
N HIS A 70 -5.41 21.01 -12.16
CA HIS A 70 -6.56 21.42 -12.97
C HIS A 70 -7.56 22.28 -12.18
N ASN A 71 -8.21 23.23 -12.85
CA ASN A 71 -9.19 24.11 -12.23
C ASN A 71 -10.37 23.34 -11.63
N ASN A 72 -10.89 22.33 -12.32
CA ASN A 72 -12.03 21.54 -11.84
C ASN A 72 -11.75 20.85 -10.50
N LEU A 73 -10.55 20.25 -10.33
CA LEU A 73 -10.14 19.65 -9.07
C LEU A 73 -10.08 20.69 -7.95
N ARG A 74 -9.46 21.83 -8.24
CA ARG A 74 -9.39 22.93 -7.27
C ARG A 74 -10.79 23.40 -6.87
N SER A 75 -11.67 23.61 -7.83
CA SER A 75 -13.06 24.05 -7.61
C SER A 75 -13.84 23.04 -6.76
N GLN A 76 -13.76 21.73 -7.11
CA GLN A 76 -14.39 20.66 -6.32
C GLN A 76 -13.83 20.58 -4.90
N THR A 77 -12.51 20.74 -4.71
CA THR A 77 -11.90 20.76 -3.38
C THR A 77 -12.38 21.97 -2.59
N GLN A 78 -12.47 23.17 -3.22
CA GLN A 78 -13.02 24.35 -2.57
C GLN A 78 -14.46 24.12 -2.09
N SER A 79 -15.33 23.57 -2.95
CA SER A 79 -16.73 23.30 -2.56
C SER A 79 -16.83 22.36 -1.36
N ARG A 80 -15.96 21.32 -1.29
CA ARG A 80 -15.92 20.43 -0.12
C ARG A 80 -15.41 21.14 1.14
N ILE A 81 -14.47 22.06 1.01
CA ILE A 81 -14.00 22.90 2.12
C ILE A 81 -15.10 23.91 2.55
N ASP A 82 -15.84 24.46 1.59
CA ASP A 82 -16.99 25.33 1.87
C ASP A 82 -18.04 24.60 2.71
N GLU A 83 -18.39 23.36 2.32
CA GLU A 83 -19.36 22.52 3.05
C GLU A 83 -18.84 22.00 4.39
N GLY A 84 -17.55 21.58 4.44
CA GLY A 84 -17.01 20.85 5.59
C GLY A 84 -16.29 21.71 6.62
N PHE A 85 -15.88 22.93 6.28
CA PHE A 85 -15.11 23.81 7.17
C PHE A 85 -15.64 25.25 7.22
N LEU A 86 -15.85 25.91 6.06
CA LEU A 86 -16.28 27.32 6.04
C LEU A 86 -17.75 27.52 6.44
N GLY A 87 -18.63 26.63 6.04
CA GLY A 87 -20.06 26.67 6.32
C GLY A 87 -20.88 27.66 5.46
N PHE A 88 -20.26 28.23 4.41
CA PHE A 88 -20.90 29.12 3.44
C PHE A 88 -20.34 28.92 2.03
N ASP A 89 -21.13 29.27 1.01
CA ASP A 89 -20.74 29.19 -0.39
C ASP A 89 -19.82 30.35 -0.78
N THR A 90 -18.55 30.07 -1.03
CA THR A 90 -17.54 31.05 -1.41
C THR A 90 -17.76 31.65 -2.79
N GLN A 91 -18.65 31.08 -3.61
CA GLN A 91 -19.06 31.73 -4.86
C GLN A 91 -19.64 33.12 -4.64
N TYR A 92 -20.35 33.31 -3.54
CA TYR A 92 -21.08 34.54 -3.22
C TYR A 92 -20.38 35.38 -2.14
N GLU A 93 -19.75 34.75 -1.17
CA GLU A 93 -19.12 35.41 -0.02
C GLU A 93 -17.69 34.91 0.20
N ARG A 94 -16.84 35.71 0.86
CA ARG A 94 -15.45 35.32 1.23
C ARG A 94 -15.20 35.43 2.74
N ALA A 95 -16.00 36.25 3.39
CA ALA A 95 -16.00 36.42 4.85
C ALA A 95 -17.33 35.92 5.41
N TYR A 96 -17.23 35.14 6.48
CA TYR A 96 -18.44 34.64 7.15
C TYR A 96 -19.29 35.79 7.72
N SER A 97 -20.61 35.75 7.51
CA SER A 97 -21.60 36.63 8.12
C SER A 97 -22.69 35.80 8.80
N ILE A 98 -23.04 36.16 10.03
CA ILE A 98 -24.14 35.52 10.77
C ILE A 98 -25.47 35.60 10.02
N ASN A 99 -25.67 36.68 9.26
CA ASN A 99 -26.86 36.91 8.44
C ASN A 99 -26.73 36.35 7.01
N SER A 100 -25.71 35.54 6.72
CA SER A 100 -25.52 35.00 5.39
C SER A 100 -26.69 34.12 4.98
N THR A 101 -27.18 34.34 3.75
CA THR A 101 -28.18 33.50 3.08
C THR A 101 -27.55 32.33 2.32
N THR A 102 -26.23 32.26 2.30
CA THR A 102 -25.44 31.27 1.54
C THR A 102 -24.86 30.15 2.42
N LYS A 103 -25.42 29.91 3.60
CA LYS A 103 -25.01 28.85 4.53
C LYS A 103 -25.21 27.48 3.90
N ILE A 104 -24.18 26.66 3.95
CA ILE A 104 -24.17 25.28 3.46
C ILE A 104 -23.42 24.35 4.44
N GLY A 105 -23.64 23.05 4.32
CA GLY A 105 -22.92 22.05 5.07
C GLY A 105 -22.88 22.30 6.57
N VAL A 106 -21.70 22.43 7.16
CA VAL A 106 -21.49 22.68 8.60
C VAL A 106 -22.10 24.01 9.07
N GLY A 107 -22.24 24.99 8.19
CA GLY A 107 -22.90 26.27 8.50
C GLY A 107 -24.38 26.16 8.84
N LEU A 108 -25.04 25.04 8.52
CA LEU A 108 -26.43 24.74 8.88
C LEU A 108 -26.54 24.08 10.27
N ILE A 109 -25.42 23.73 10.91
CA ILE A 109 -25.42 23.11 12.23
C ILE A 109 -25.69 24.16 13.30
N PRO A 110 -26.64 23.96 14.23
CA PRO A 110 -26.90 24.88 15.32
C PRO A 110 -25.62 25.16 16.13
N GLY A 111 -25.34 26.45 16.38
CA GLY A 111 -24.17 26.90 17.14
C GLY A 111 -22.87 27.05 16.31
N PHE A 112 -22.89 26.79 15.03
CA PHE A 112 -21.72 26.98 14.14
C PHE A 112 -21.29 28.46 14.06
N ASP A 113 -22.17 29.41 14.33
CA ASP A 113 -21.89 30.85 14.24
C ASP A 113 -20.73 31.34 15.15
N SER A 114 -20.25 30.50 16.07
CA SER A 114 -19.08 30.78 16.89
C SER A 114 -17.75 30.40 16.20
N ALA A 115 -17.79 29.59 15.13
CA ALA A 115 -16.63 29.07 14.41
C ALA A 115 -16.43 29.82 13.09
N ILE A 116 -15.76 30.99 13.13
CA ILE A 116 -15.62 31.89 11.97
C ILE A 116 -14.28 31.64 11.28
N ALA A 117 -14.32 31.36 9.98
CA ALA A 117 -13.16 31.29 9.10
C ALA A 117 -13.44 32.06 7.80
N ASN A 118 -12.36 32.49 7.11
CA ASN A 118 -12.44 33.30 5.90
C ASN A 118 -11.66 32.63 4.75
N SER A 119 -12.01 32.94 3.48
CA SER A 119 -11.32 32.40 2.32
C SER A 119 -10.86 33.48 1.34
N TYR A 120 -9.60 33.38 0.87
CA TYR A 120 -9.11 34.21 -0.24
C TYR A 120 -9.40 33.61 -1.63
N THR A 121 -9.90 32.37 -1.70
CA THR A 121 -10.27 31.68 -2.93
C THR A 121 -11.76 31.34 -2.95
N THR A 122 -12.30 31.00 -4.11
CA THR A 122 -13.74 30.71 -4.27
C THR A 122 -13.97 29.43 -5.06
N SER A 123 -15.17 28.85 -4.96
CA SER A 123 -15.56 27.59 -5.60
C SER A 123 -15.76 27.68 -7.12
N ILE A 124 -15.82 28.89 -7.70
CA ILE A 124 -15.93 29.04 -9.15
C ILE A 124 -14.62 28.62 -9.88
N ASP A 125 -14.73 28.23 -11.14
CA ASP A 125 -13.57 27.77 -11.95
C ASP A 125 -12.40 28.76 -12.00
N LYS A 126 -12.70 30.06 -12.09
CA LYS A 126 -11.71 31.14 -12.09
C LYS A 126 -11.42 31.71 -10.70
N GLY A 127 -11.87 31.00 -9.64
CA GLY A 127 -11.80 31.45 -8.26
C GLY A 127 -10.47 31.14 -7.53
N ASP A 128 -9.40 30.81 -8.28
CA ASP A 128 -8.05 30.60 -7.73
C ASP A 128 -7.46 31.90 -7.16
N PHE A 129 -6.36 31.81 -6.43
CA PHE A 129 -5.74 32.96 -5.78
C PHE A 129 -5.44 34.11 -6.72
N ASN A 130 -5.95 35.28 -6.36
CA ASN A 130 -5.74 36.54 -7.04
C ASN A 130 -5.44 37.66 -6.04
N SER A 131 -4.28 38.30 -6.14
CA SER A 131 -3.84 39.33 -5.19
C SER A 131 -4.76 40.55 -5.09
N ARG A 132 -5.38 40.99 -6.19
CA ARG A 132 -6.34 42.11 -6.19
C ARG A 132 -7.58 41.71 -5.40
N ALA A 133 -8.13 40.53 -5.68
CA ALA A 133 -9.28 40.00 -4.98
C ALA A 133 -9.01 39.74 -3.48
N ALA A 134 -7.78 39.31 -3.13
CA ALA A 134 -7.37 39.14 -1.74
C ALA A 134 -7.30 40.48 -0.98
N ASN A 135 -6.79 41.53 -1.62
CA ASN A 135 -6.71 42.85 -1.03
C ASN A 135 -8.09 43.54 -0.84
N THR A 136 -9.11 43.07 -1.53
CA THR A 136 -10.51 43.61 -1.46
C THR A 136 -11.48 42.64 -0.79
N ALA A 137 -11.00 41.60 -0.10
CA ALA A 137 -11.84 40.51 0.41
C ALA A 137 -12.71 40.86 1.62
N GLY A 138 -12.65 42.06 2.16
CA GLY A 138 -13.47 42.48 3.32
C GLY A 138 -12.89 42.12 4.69
N PHE A 139 -11.76 41.38 4.72
CA PHE A 139 -10.98 41.09 5.92
C PHE A 139 -9.48 41.21 5.60
N ASN A 140 -8.65 41.42 6.60
CA ASN A 140 -7.21 41.56 6.41
C ASN A 140 -6.44 40.32 6.83
N PHE A 141 -5.17 40.21 6.39
CA PHE A 141 -4.30 39.11 6.70
C PHE A 141 -4.09 38.93 8.22
N ASN A 142 -4.09 40.03 8.99
CA ASN A 142 -3.83 40.00 10.43
C ASN A 142 -5.10 39.70 11.25
N ALA A 143 -6.23 39.42 10.63
CA ALA A 143 -7.44 38.99 11.34
C ALA A 143 -7.16 37.76 12.21
N PRO A 144 -7.73 37.68 13.43
CA PRO A 144 -7.49 36.57 14.34
C PRO A 144 -8.08 35.24 13.83
N GLN A 145 -9.15 35.34 13.03
CA GLN A 145 -9.84 34.17 12.46
C GLN A 145 -8.94 33.38 11.52
N PRO A 146 -9.13 32.05 11.42
CA PRO A 146 -8.48 31.23 10.43
C PRO A 146 -8.77 31.70 8.99
N ILE A 147 -7.75 31.71 8.17
CA ILE A 147 -7.82 32.04 6.76
C ILE A 147 -7.41 30.82 5.94
N ILE A 148 -8.25 30.42 4.99
CA ILE A 148 -7.96 29.30 4.10
C ILE A 148 -7.84 29.74 2.65
N LEU A 149 -6.98 29.05 1.90
CA LEU A 149 -6.83 29.18 0.45
C LEU A 149 -6.81 27.80 -0.18
N VAL A 150 -7.59 27.59 -1.22
CA VAL A 150 -7.52 26.37 -2.06
C VAL A 150 -6.93 26.77 -3.42
N VAL A 151 -5.70 26.37 -3.66
CA VAL A 151 -4.86 26.86 -4.76
C VAL A 151 -4.44 25.68 -5.65
N LYS A 152 -4.46 25.85 -6.96
CA LYS A 152 -3.93 24.83 -7.86
C LYS A 152 -2.40 24.83 -7.90
N LYS A 153 -1.81 23.67 -8.14
CA LYS A 153 -0.35 23.51 -8.33
C LYS A 153 0.08 24.09 -9.68
N ASN A 154 0.20 25.40 -9.75
CA ASN A 154 0.60 26.13 -10.95
C ASN A 154 1.68 27.16 -10.59
N ALA A 155 2.82 27.14 -11.29
CA ALA A 155 3.96 27.99 -10.99
C ALA A 155 3.60 29.49 -10.96
N SER A 156 2.77 29.99 -11.89
CA SER A 156 2.37 31.39 -11.94
C SER A 156 1.46 31.79 -10.79
N VAL A 157 0.55 30.91 -10.35
CA VAL A 157 -0.35 31.16 -9.21
C VAL A 157 0.45 31.16 -7.92
N LEU A 158 1.30 30.15 -7.68
CA LEU A 158 2.14 30.03 -6.49
C LEU A 158 3.14 31.19 -6.40
N LYS A 159 3.73 31.62 -7.53
CA LYS A 159 4.61 32.79 -7.56
C LYS A 159 3.88 34.11 -7.19
N ARG A 160 2.61 34.28 -7.62
CA ARG A 160 1.77 35.43 -7.20
C ARG A 160 1.45 35.38 -5.74
N LEU A 161 1.09 34.19 -5.21
CA LEU A 161 0.82 33.97 -3.79
C LEU A 161 2.07 34.29 -2.96
N TYR A 162 3.24 33.74 -3.34
CA TYR A 162 4.52 34.02 -2.67
C TYR A 162 4.82 35.53 -2.62
N LYS A 163 4.72 36.24 -3.77
CA LYS A 163 4.94 37.69 -3.80
C LYS A 163 3.98 38.47 -2.92
N TRP A 164 2.72 38.08 -2.88
CA TRP A 164 1.72 38.71 -2.02
C TRP A 164 2.00 38.45 -0.54
N LEU A 165 2.42 37.24 -0.18
CA LEU A 165 2.84 36.90 1.19
C LEU A 165 4.10 37.64 1.63
N CYS A 166 5.07 37.87 0.74
CA CYS A 166 6.21 38.73 1.04
C CYS A 166 5.80 40.15 1.44
N ALA A 167 4.75 40.70 0.85
CA ALA A 167 4.22 42.02 1.25
C ALA A 167 3.58 42.01 2.68
N GLN A 168 3.16 40.82 3.17
CA GLN A 168 2.58 40.70 4.51
C GLN A 168 3.62 40.57 5.62
N THR A 169 4.92 40.43 5.30
CA THR A 169 5.99 40.31 6.31
C THR A 169 6.23 41.61 7.09
N SER A 170 5.67 42.73 6.65
CA SER A 170 5.82 44.05 7.29
C SER A 170 7.30 44.45 7.50
N GLY A 171 8.17 44.10 6.54
CA GLY A 171 9.62 44.40 6.60
C GLY A 171 10.46 43.42 7.42
N LYS A 172 9.87 42.36 8.00
CA LYS A 172 10.57 41.24 8.64
C LYS A 172 10.99 40.19 7.62
N LYS A 173 11.94 39.34 8.01
CA LYS A 173 12.36 38.22 7.14
C LYS A 173 11.26 37.16 6.97
N GLN A 174 10.43 36.97 8.02
CA GLN A 174 9.40 35.92 8.07
C GLN A 174 8.13 36.44 8.74
N ILE A 175 7.02 35.72 8.46
CA ILE A 175 5.73 35.93 9.09
C ILE A 175 5.71 35.20 10.43
N SER A 176 5.65 35.93 11.54
CA SER A 176 5.71 35.37 12.90
C SER A 176 4.34 35.31 13.60
N ASN A 177 3.36 36.08 13.13
CA ASN A 177 2.01 36.17 13.72
C ASN A 177 1.01 35.16 13.17
N LYS A 178 1.43 34.29 12.25
CA LYS A 178 0.62 33.22 11.68
C LYS A 178 1.32 31.87 11.80
N SER A 179 0.53 30.82 12.02
CA SER A 179 0.97 29.42 11.97
C SER A 179 0.42 28.82 10.69
N LEU A 180 1.31 28.41 9.78
CA LEU A 180 0.95 27.83 8.50
C LEU A 180 0.67 26.32 8.64
N LEU A 181 -0.47 25.87 8.11
CA LEU A 181 -0.70 24.48 7.72
C LEU A 181 -0.85 24.44 6.20
N LEU A 182 0.07 23.76 5.51
CA LEU A 182 0.03 23.55 4.07
C LEU A 182 -0.27 22.08 3.79
N ILE A 183 -1.43 21.82 3.22
CA ILE A 183 -1.89 20.50 2.78
C ILE A 183 -1.63 20.38 1.28
N ASP A 184 -0.94 19.34 0.87
CA ASP A 184 -0.60 19.08 -0.53
C ASP A 184 -1.32 17.79 -1.00
N ASP A 185 -2.50 17.96 -1.63
CA ASP A 185 -3.26 16.84 -2.20
C ASP A 185 -2.59 16.36 -3.50
N GLU A 186 -2.49 15.05 -3.70
CA GLU A 186 -1.67 14.42 -4.76
C GLU A 186 -0.19 14.87 -4.68
N ALA A 187 0.43 14.74 -3.51
CA ALA A 187 1.80 15.19 -3.25
C ALA A 187 2.86 14.48 -4.13
N ASP A 188 2.56 13.32 -4.68
CA ASP A 188 3.37 12.59 -5.67
C ASP A 188 3.41 13.27 -7.05
N ASN A 189 2.52 14.26 -7.28
CA ASN A 189 2.35 14.91 -8.58
C ASN A 189 2.66 16.41 -8.54
N ALA A 190 3.54 16.87 -9.41
CA ALA A 190 3.97 18.25 -9.62
C ALA A 190 4.73 18.92 -8.47
N SER A 191 4.60 18.43 -7.22
CA SER A 191 5.30 18.98 -6.05
C SER A 191 6.74 18.49 -5.94
N ILE A 192 7.06 17.34 -6.56
CA ILE A 192 8.40 16.73 -6.50
C ILE A 192 9.36 17.44 -7.45
N ASN A 193 10.58 17.70 -6.97
CA ASN A 193 11.63 18.23 -7.80
C ASN A 193 12.18 17.17 -8.77
N THR A 194 12.03 17.37 -10.07
CA THR A 194 12.43 16.42 -11.11
C THR A 194 13.68 16.85 -11.93
N LYS A 195 14.36 17.92 -11.54
CA LYS A 195 15.58 18.39 -12.22
C LYS A 195 16.80 17.58 -11.83
N LYS A 196 17.75 17.37 -12.77
CA LYS A 196 18.84 16.40 -12.66
C LYS A 196 20.00 16.82 -11.75
N ASP A 197 20.30 18.11 -11.65
CA ASP A 197 21.49 18.58 -10.92
C ASP A 197 21.13 19.31 -9.63
N LYS A 198 21.88 19.03 -8.55
CA LYS A 198 21.77 19.77 -7.28
C LYS A 198 22.11 21.26 -7.44
N GLU A 199 22.89 21.60 -8.48
CA GLU A 199 23.31 22.98 -8.81
C GLU A 199 22.28 23.75 -9.64
N THR A 200 21.27 23.08 -10.22
CA THR A 200 20.19 23.74 -10.98
C THR A 200 19.01 24.06 -10.07
N ASP A 201 18.38 25.25 -10.30
CA ASP A 201 17.15 25.62 -9.61
C ASP A 201 16.10 24.53 -9.62
N PRO A 202 15.38 24.25 -8.51
CA PRO A 202 14.29 23.27 -8.44
C PRO A 202 13.21 23.54 -9.50
N THR A 203 12.30 22.58 -9.71
CA THR A 203 11.13 22.84 -10.56
C THR A 203 10.34 24.02 -10.00
N ALA A 204 9.79 24.86 -10.87
CA ALA A 204 9.18 26.13 -10.46
C ALA A 204 8.00 25.96 -9.48
N ILE A 205 7.31 24.81 -9.46
CA ILE A 205 6.24 24.51 -8.51
C ILE A 205 6.86 24.17 -7.15
N ASN A 206 7.80 23.21 -7.09
CA ASN A 206 8.50 22.82 -5.88
C ASN A 206 9.18 24.02 -5.22
N ASP A 207 9.94 24.83 -5.99
CA ASP A 207 10.63 26.03 -5.52
C ASP A 207 9.66 27.04 -4.85
N ASN A 208 8.51 27.31 -5.47
CA ASN A 208 7.54 28.24 -4.89
C ASN A 208 6.87 27.66 -3.64
N ILE A 209 6.59 26.36 -3.57
CA ILE A 209 6.07 25.72 -2.36
C ILE A 209 7.08 25.88 -1.21
N ARG A 210 8.34 25.54 -1.45
CA ARG A 210 9.44 25.69 -0.47
C ARG A 210 9.57 27.13 0.02
N LYS A 211 9.59 28.11 -0.91
CA LYS A 211 9.64 29.53 -0.57
C LYS A 211 8.46 30.00 0.26
N ILE A 212 7.25 29.52 -0.02
CA ILE A 212 6.06 29.83 0.79
C ILE A 212 6.21 29.28 2.21
N ILE A 213 6.64 28.03 2.37
CA ILE A 213 6.87 27.41 3.69
C ILE A 213 7.89 28.21 4.50
N GLN A 214 9.02 28.57 3.88
CA GLN A 214 10.12 29.30 4.49
C GLN A 214 9.77 30.75 4.92
N LEU A 215 8.69 31.32 4.37
CA LEU A 215 8.21 32.65 4.81
C LEU A 215 7.61 32.65 6.19
N PHE A 216 7.24 31.51 6.76
CA PHE A 216 6.62 31.41 8.07
C PHE A 216 7.63 30.89 9.12
N ASN A 217 7.66 31.50 10.30
CA ASN A 217 8.46 30.98 11.42
C ASN A 217 7.92 29.63 11.91
N ARG A 218 6.62 29.40 11.75
CA ARG A 218 5.93 28.20 12.19
C ARG A 218 5.15 27.64 11.02
N SER A 219 5.61 26.53 10.49
CA SER A 219 5.02 25.86 9.31
C SER A 219 4.91 24.38 9.49
N ALA A 220 3.84 23.82 8.98
CA ALA A 220 3.64 22.38 8.82
C ALA A 220 3.22 22.09 7.37
N TYR A 221 3.94 21.20 6.71
CA TYR A 221 3.63 20.66 5.41
C TYR A 221 3.14 19.22 5.57
N VAL A 222 1.96 18.91 5.05
CA VAL A 222 1.38 17.57 5.08
C VAL A 222 0.98 17.17 3.66
N GLY A 223 1.78 16.29 3.07
CA GLY A 223 1.45 15.67 1.78
C GLY A 223 0.38 14.60 1.93
N TYR A 224 -0.55 14.53 1.00
CA TYR A 224 -1.54 13.46 0.87
C TYR A 224 -1.37 12.76 -0.47
N THR A 225 -1.25 11.43 -0.46
CA THR A 225 -1.14 10.64 -1.69
C THR A 225 -1.78 9.27 -1.56
N ALA A 226 -2.10 8.67 -2.70
CA ALA A 226 -2.46 7.25 -2.79
C ALA A 226 -1.32 6.39 -3.35
N THR A 227 -0.28 7.03 -3.87
CA THR A 227 0.85 6.42 -4.56
C THR A 227 2.16 7.02 -4.04
N PRO A 228 2.60 6.62 -2.83
CA PRO A 228 3.70 7.27 -2.12
C PRO A 228 5.08 7.01 -2.74
N PHE A 229 5.15 6.17 -3.78
CA PHE A 229 6.40 5.70 -4.38
C PHE A 229 7.38 6.81 -4.76
N ALA A 230 6.89 7.93 -5.27
CA ALA A 230 7.74 9.05 -5.64
C ALA A 230 8.18 9.90 -4.44
N ASN A 231 7.38 9.94 -3.38
CA ASN A 231 7.63 10.79 -2.20
C ASN A 231 8.75 10.24 -1.32
N ILE A 232 8.91 8.92 -1.24
CA ILE A 232 9.97 8.29 -0.44
C ILE A 232 11.37 8.44 -1.05
N PHE A 233 11.47 8.76 -2.35
CA PHE A 233 12.71 8.98 -3.08
C PHE A 233 13.09 10.46 -3.22
N ILE A 234 12.37 11.38 -2.57
CA ILE A 234 12.77 12.79 -2.48
C ILE A 234 14.11 12.88 -1.74
N ALA A 235 14.98 13.80 -2.18
CA ALA A 235 16.25 14.04 -1.48
C ALA A 235 16.01 14.48 -0.02
N GLN A 236 16.83 13.98 0.89
CA GLN A 236 16.81 14.33 2.31
C GLN A 236 17.47 15.69 2.58
N ASP A 237 17.32 16.63 1.68
CA ASP A 237 17.73 18.02 1.90
C ASP A 237 16.72 18.69 2.84
N GLU A 238 17.17 19.32 3.91
CA GLU A 238 16.33 20.05 4.89
C GLU A 238 15.34 21.02 4.20
N THR A 239 15.70 21.52 3.03
CA THR A 239 14.88 22.46 2.28
C THR A 239 13.88 21.79 1.33
N ASP A 240 14.03 20.51 0.97
CA ASP A 240 13.10 19.80 0.07
C ASP A 240 11.85 19.31 0.82
N LEU A 241 10.89 18.75 0.10
CA LEU A 241 9.59 18.31 0.61
C LEU A 241 9.59 16.83 1.06
N PHE A 242 10.75 16.29 1.40
CA PHE A 242 10.86 14.95 1.99
C PHE A 242 10.05 14.89 3.30
N PRO A 243 9.21 13.87 3.53
CA PRO A 243 8.38 13.74 4.72
C PRO A 243 9.19 13.26 5.93
N ARG A 244 10.17 14.03 6.36
CA ARG A 244 11.19 13.66 7.35
C ARG A 244 10.65 13.37 8.74
N ASP A 245 9.52 13.99 9.13
CA ASP A 245 9.03 13.93 10.51
C ASP A 245 8.07 12.76 10.74
N PHE A 246 7.20 12.44 9.79
CA PHE A 246 6.27 11.32 9.89
C PHE A 246 5.71 10.86 8.54
N ILE A 247 5.35 9.57 8.47
CA ILE A 247 4.46 9.00 7.46
C ILE A 247 3.35 8.25 8.19
N ILE A 248 2.10 8.52 7.85
CA ILE A 248 0.92 7.87 8.44
C ILE A 248 0.12 7.18 7.34
N ASN A 249 -0.08 5.88 7.48
CA ASN A 249 -0.98 5.10 6.66
C ASN A 249 -2.41 5.24 7.20
N LEU A 250 -3.37 5.57 6.32
CA LEU A 250 -4.79 5.58 6.65
C LEU A 250 -5.39 4.24 6.24
N PRO A 251 -5.77 3.38 7.18
CA PRO A 251 -6.39 2.11 6.86
C PRO A 251 -7.69 2.32 6.09
N ALA A 252 -7.89 1.48 5.09
CA ALA A 252 -9.14 1.47 4.34
C ALA A 252 -10.24 0.80 5.19
N PRO A 253 -11.48 1.32 5.20
CA PRO A 253 -12.61 0.65 5.82
C PRO A 253 -12.94 -0.71 5.18
N ASP A 254 -13.59 -1.62 5.91
CA ASP A 254 -13.93 -2.96 5.45
C ASP A 254 -14.74 -2.98 4.13
N ASN A 255 -15.58 -1.98 3.92
CA ASN A 255 -16.38 -1.82 2.70
C ASN A 255 -15.65 -1.14 1.54
N TYR A 256 -14.36 -0.82 1.69
CA TYR A 256 -13.53 -0.31 0.61
C TYR A 256 -13.06 -1.45 -0.29
N ILE A 257 -13.15 -1.24 -1.60
CA ILE A 257 -12.66 -2.14 -2.64
C ILE A 257 -11.32 -1.61 -3.13
N GLY A 258 -10.25 -2.24 -2.67
CA GLY A 258 -8.87 -1.90 -3.01
C GLY A 258 -8.21 -2.90 -3.96
N PRO A 259 -6.94 -2.66 -4.32
CA PRO A 259 -6.17 -3.54 -5.19
C PRO A 259 -6.12 -4.99 -4.68
N ASN A 260 -5.89 -5.18 -3.38
CA ASN A 260 -5.82 -6.50 -2.76
C ASN A 260 -7.11 -7.31 -2.91
N LYS A 261 -8.28 -6.65 -2.75
CA LYS A 261 -9.60 -7.30 -2.93
C LYS A 261 -9.97 -7.57 -4.39
N VAL A 262 -9.34 -6.89 -5.35
CA VAL A 262 -9.61 -7.04 -6.78
C VAL A 262 -8.64 -8.01 -7.44
N PHE A 263 -7.35 -7.94 -7.12
CA PHE A 263 -6.28 -8.67 -7.81
C PHE A 263 -5.60 -9.73 -6.93
N GLY A 264 -5.85 -9.71 -5.61
CA GLY A 264 -5.15 -10.56 -4.64
C GLY A 264 -3.72 -10.09 -4.36
N THR A 265 -3.12 -10.67 -3.33
CA THR A 265 -1.73 -10.45 -2.92
C THR A 265 -0.94 -11.73 -2.81
N SER A 266 -1.60 -12.91 -2.82
CA SER A 266 -0.96 -14.22 -2.68
C SER A 266 -0.55 -14.83 -4.02
N SER A 267 0.46 -15.71 -3.98
CA SER A 267 0.81 -16.59 -5.10
C SER A 267 -0.31 -17.61 -5.35
N GLU A 268 -0.45 -18.10 -6.59
CA GLU A 268 -1.53 -18.98 -7.08
C GLU A 268 -1.81 -20.28 -6.27
N THR A 269 -1.09 -20.50 -5.17
CA THR A 269 -1.10 -21.74 -4.39
C THR A 269 -1.68 -21.60 -2.97
N SER A 270 -2.15 -20.42 -2.56
CA SER A 270 -2.67 -20.21 -1.20
C SER A 270 -4.20 -20.34 -1.14
N GLU A 271 -4.73 -20.87 -0.04
CA GLU A 271 -6.17 -20.99 0.27
C GLU A 271 -6.90 -19.63 0.39
N GLU A 272 -6.19 -18.51 0.22
CA GLU A 272 -6.70 -17.13 0.28
C GLU A 272 -7.44 -16.66 -0.99
N GLU A 273 -7.65 -17.53 -2.01
CA GLU A 273 -8.50 -17.22 -3.18
C GLU A 273 -9.93 -16.78 -2.80
N ASP A 274 -10.40 -17.15 -1.61
CA ASP A 274 -11.75 -16.80 -1.15
C ASP A 274 -11.93 -15.31 -0.81
N ASP A 275 -10.85 -14.54 -0.68
CA ASP A 275 -10.90 -13.12 -0.32
C ASP A 275 -10.87 -12.16 -1.52
N VAL A 276 -10.70 -12.68 -2.73
CA VAL A 276 -10.67 -11.89 -3.97
C VAL A 276 -12.07 -11.81 -4.59
N LEU A 277 -12.47 -10.56 -4.90
CA LEU A 277 -13.74 -10.30 -5.58
C LEU A 277 -13.74 -10.91 -6.99
N PRO A 278 -14.73 -11.73 -7.37
CA PRO A 278 -14.80 -12.38 -8.68
C PRO A 278 -15.30 -11.42 -9.78
N ILE A 279 -14.68 -10.23 -9.89
CA ILE A 279 -15.10 -9.17 -10.81
C ILE A 279 -14.18 -9.00 -12.01
N VAL A 280 -12.95 -9.56 -11.96
CA VAL A 280 -11.98 -9.49 -13.07
C VAL A 280 -12.32 -10.55 -14.12
N ILE A 281 -12.42 -10.13 -15.39
CA ILE A 281 -12.69 -10.98 -16.54
C ILE A 281 -11.52 -10.82 -17.52
N PRO A 282 -10.59 -11.79 -17.59
CA PRO A 282 -9.48 -11.74 -18.54
C PRO A 282 -10.00 -11.84 -19.98
N ILE A 283 -9.42 -11.02 -20.87
CA ILE A 283 -9.79 -10.98 -22.30
C ILE A 283 -8.55 -11.00 -23.18
N ASP A 284 -8.65 -11.59 -24.36
CA ASP A 284 -7.59 -11.74 -25.36
C ASP A 284 -8.02 -11.38 -26.79
N ASP A 285 -9.33 -11.21 -27.04
CA ASP A 285 -9.94 -10.99 -28.35
C ASP A 285 -9.85 -9.53 -28.87
N TYR A 286 -9.18 -8.64 -28.15
CA TYR A 286 -9.18 -7.20 -28.40
C TYR A 286 -8.14 -6.71 -29.44
N LYS A 287 -7.14 -7.53 -29.80
CA LYS A 287 -5.95 -7.08 -30.58
C LYS A 287 -6.27 -6.57 -31.99
N ALA A 288 -7.31 -7.09 -32.64
CA ALA A 288 -7.78 -6.56 -33.92
C ALA A 288 -8.44 -5.18 -33.78
N PHE A 289 -9.09 -4.93 -32.64
CA PHE A 289 -9.76 -3.66 -32.33
C PHE A 289 -8.80 -2.62 -31.75
N ILE A 290 -7.90 -3.02 -30.86
CA ILE A 290 -6.87 -2.18 -30.22
C ILE A 290 -5.53 -2.89 -30.33
N PRO A 291 -4.75 -2.65 -31.41
CA PRO A 291 -3.43 -3.23 -31.57
C PRO A 291 -2.45 -2.74 -30.49
N ASP A 292 -1.58 -3.63 -30.03
CA ASP A 292 -0.54 -3.28 -29.06
C ASP A 292 0.37 -2.17 -29.61
N GLY A 293 0.62 -1.14 -28.81
CA GLY A 293 1.49 -0.03 -29.18
C GLY A 293 0.96 0.89 -30.29
N HIS A 294 -0.34 0.83 -30.62
CA HIS A 294 -0.97 1.66 -31.66
C HIS A 294 -0.62 3.16 -31.49
N LYS A 295 -0.44 3.83 -32.65
CA LYS A 295 -0.11 5.26 -32.75
C LYS A 295 -1.32 6.07 -33.20
N LYS A 296 -1.22 7.39 -33.06
CA LYS A 296 -2.29 8.33 -33.44
C LYS A 296 -2.78 8.14 -34.87
N ASP A 297 -1.86 7.92 -35.80
CA ASP A 297 -2.13 7.91 -37.24
C ASP A 297 -2.31 6.49 -37.83
N ASP A 298 -2.23 5.45 -36.99
CA ASP A 298 -2.49 4.08 -37.42
C ASP A 298 -3.95 3.91 -37.88
N LYS A 299 -4.22 2.87 -38.66
CA LYS A 299 -5.57 2.49 -39.11
C LYS A 299 -6.49 2.29 -37.91
N LYS A 300 -7.60 3.01 -37.89
CA LYS A 300 -8.62 2.91 -36.82
C LYS A 300 -9.46 1.65 -37.01
N PRO A 301 -10.00 1.11 -35.89
CA PRO A 301 -10.92 -0.03 -35.96
C PRO A 301 -12.20 0.37 -36.71
N THR A 302 -12.84 -0.65 -37.25
CA THR A 302 -14.17 -0.53 -37.87
C THR A 302 -15.19 -1.30 -37.04
N LYS A 303 -16.47 -1.18 -37.37
CA LYS A 303 -17.55 -1.90 -36.70
C LYS A 303 -17.36 -3.43 -36.72
N SER A 304 -16.77 -3.97 -37.79
CA SER A 304 -16.50 -5.42 -37.88
C SER A 304 -15.42 -5.90 -36.92
N ASP A 305 -14.60 -5.00 -36.39
CA ASP A 305 -13.47 -5.31 -35.54
C ASP A 305 -13.84 -5.30 -34.04
N ILE A 306 -15.11 -4.94 -33.67
CA ILE A 306 -15.56 -4.90 -32.29
C ILE A 306 -15.48 -6.28 -31.63
N PRO A 307 -14.70 -6.48 -30.55
CA PRO A 307 -14.52 -7.77 -29.92
C PRO A 307 -15.80 -8.24 -29.18
N GLU A 308 -16.00 -9.54 -29.11
CA GLU A 308 -17.13 -10.12 -28.37
C GLU A 308 -17.08 -9.75 -26.88
N SER A 309 -15.89 -9.64 -26.31
CA SER A 309 -15.69 -9.18 -24.91
C SER A 309 -16.22 -7.76 -24.69
N LEU A 310 -16.09 -6.85 -25.67
CA LEU A 310 -16.64 -5.49 -25.53
C LEU A 310 -18.16 -5.47 -25.70
N LYS A 311 -18.70 -6.30 -26.62
CA LYS A 311 -20.15 -6.49 -26.75
C LYS A 311 -20.75 -7.05 -25.45
N LEU A 312 -20.05 -8.02 -24.83
CA LEU A 312 -20.42 -8.59 -23.54
C LEU A 312 -20.39 -7.53 -22.43
N ALA A 313 -19.35 -6.69 -22.38
CA ALA A 313 -19.22 -5.61 -21.39
C ALA A 313 -20.37 -4.59 -21.51
N ILE A 314 -20.80 -4.23 -22.73
CA ILE A 314 -21.97 -3.36 -22.96
C ILE A 314 -23.25 -4.02 -22.44
N LYS A 315 -23.47 -5.32 -22.74
CA LYS A 315 -24.62 -6.08 -22.21
C LYS A 315 -24.60 -6.14 -20.67
N CYS A 316 -23.43 -6.39 -20.07
CA CYS A 316 -23.26 -6.34 -18.62
C CYS A 316 -23.66 -4.98 -18.03
N PHE A 317 -23.29 -3.89 -18.67
CA PHE A 317 -23.65 -2.55 -18.18
C PHE A 317 -25.17 -2.29 -18.27
N ILE A 318 -25.80 -2.64 -19.38
CA ILE A 318 -27.26 -2.55 -19.54
C ILE A 318 -27.97 -3.34 -18.43
N LEU A 319 -27.56 -4.59 -18.23
CA LEU A 319 -28.14 -5.47 -17.20
C LEU A 319 -27.92 -4.91 -15.78
N THR A 320 -26.73 -4.40 -15.49
CA THR A 320 -26.41 -3.70 -14.23
C THR A 320 -27.36 -2.53 -13.99
N CYS A 321 -27.62 -1.69 -14.99
CA CYS A 321 -28.59 -0.59 -14.89
C CYS A 321 -29.99 -1.07 -14.55
N ALA A 322 -30.44 -2.21 -15.15
CA ALA A 322 -31.74 -2.81 -14.85
C ALA A 322 -31.79 -3.39 -13.42
N ILE A 323 -30.77 -4.11 -12.99
CA ILE A 323 -30.70 -4.69 -11.63
C ILE A 323 -30.66 -3.57 -10.57
N ARG A 324 -29.91 -2.51 -10.78
CA ARG A 324 -29.87 -1.37 -9.86
C ARG A 324 -31.22 -0.66 -9.73
N ARG A 325 -32.03 -0.63 -10.80
CA ARG A 325 -33.42 -0.16 -10.73
C ARG A 325 -34.28 -1.07 -9.86
N ALA A 326 -34.13 -2.39 -10.00
CA ALA A 326 -34.82 -3.36 -9.14
C ALA A 326 -34.46 -3.19 -7.65
N ARG A 327 -33.26 -2.71 -7.37
CA ARG A 327 -32.78 -2.39 -6.01
C ARG A 327 -33.14 -0.97 -5.54
N GLY A 328 -34.03 -0.24 -6.22
CA GLY A 328 -34.45 1.13 -5.86
C GLY A 328 -33.38 2.20 -6.08
N GLN A 329 -32.40 1.94 -6.95
CA GLN A 329 -31.30 2.84 -7.28
C GLN A 329 -31.51 3.57 -8.64
N GLU A 330 -32.72 3.71 -9.13
CA GLU A 330 -33.03 4.30 -10.43
C GLU A 330 -32.63 5.76 -10.58
N ASN A 331 -32.51 6.49 -9.46
CA ASN A 331 -32.09 7.88 -9.39
C ASN A 331 -30.61 8.06 -8.99
N LYS A 332 -29.86 6.96 -8.93
CA LYS A 332 -28.41 7.00 -8.71
C LYS A 332 -27.67 7.03 -10.05
N HIS A 333 -26.45 7.56 -10.03
CA HIS A 333 -25.59 7.55 -11.20
C HIS A 333 -25.13 6.12 -11.54
N ASN A 334 -25.04 5.83 -12.83
CA ASN A 334 -24.47 4.59 -13.36
C ASN A 334 -23.42 4.95 -14.40
N SER A 335 -22.24 4.36 -14.30
CA SER A 335 -21.18 4.61 -15.26
C SER A 335 -20.51 3.31 -15.70
N MET A 336 -20.21 3.27 -17.01
CA MET A 336 -19.28 2.29 -17.61
C MET A 336 -18.06 3.05 -18.12
N LEU A 337 -16.87 2.49 -17.91
CA LEU A 337 -15.61 3.03 -18.41
C LEU A 337 -15.08 2.20 -19.57
N ILE A 338 -14.75 2.84 -20.69
CA ILE A 338 -13.95 2.26 -21.76
C ILE A 338 -12.66 3.07 -21.89
N HIS A 339 -11.55 2.48 -21.44
CA HIS A 339 -10.25 3.14 -21.38
C HIS A 339 -9.18 2.30 -22.10
N VAL A 340 -9.04 2.48 -23.38
CA VAL A 340 -8.24 1.63 -24.27
C VAL A 340 -7.20 2.40 -25.08
N SER A 341 -7.34 3.74 -25.24
CA SER A 341 -6.41 4.56 -25.99
C SER A 341 -6.22 5.95 -25.37
N ARG A 342 -5.00 6.50 -25.49
CA ARG A 342 -4.69 7.89 -25.11
C ARG A 342 -5.05 8.92 -26.19
N TYR A 343 -5.26 8.48 -27.42
CA TYR A 343 -5.47 9.36 -28.55
C TYR A 343 -6.93 9.70 -28.76
N GLN A 344 -7.28 10.99 -28.81
CA GLN A 344 -8.65 11.47 -28.97
C GLN A 344 -9.33 10.99 -30.25
N VAL A 345 -8.55 10.87 -31.34
CA VAL A 345 -9.08 10.36 -32.61
C VAL A 345 -9.58 8.92 -32.46
N TRP A 346 -8.81 8.07 -31.77
CA TRP A 346 -9.22 6.70 -31.47
C TRP A 346 -10.45 6.66 -30.54
N GLN A 347 -10.48 7.51 -29.52
CA GLN A 347 -11.60 7.59 -28.59
C GLN A 347 -12.92 7.95 -29.29
N ASN A 348 -12.87 8.86 -30.28
CA ASN A 348 -14.07 9.25 -31.04
C ASN A 348 -14.57 8.10 -31.96
N GLU A 349 -13.68 7.42 -32.67
CA GLU A 349 -14.04 6.25 -33.48
C GLU A 349 -14.65 5.14 -32.62
N ILE A 350 -14.01 4.83 -31.49
CA ILE A 350 -14.50 3.84 -30.55
C ILE A 350 -15.87 4.23 -29.98
N ARG A 351 -16.08 5.52 -29.66
CA ARG A 351 -17.40 6.04 -29.26
C ARG A 351 -18.47 5.76 -30.30
N ASP A 352 -18.18 6.01 -31.57
CA ASP A 352 -19.15 5.85 -32.65
C ASP A 352 -19.51 4.37 -32.86
N ILE A 353 -18.51 3.47 -32.82
CA ILE A 353 -18.69 2.03 -32.89
C ILE A 353 -19.51 1.53 -31.68
N VAL A 354 -19.16 1.94 -30.47
CA VAL A 354 -19.86 1.57 -29.24
C VAL A 354 -21.30 2.10 -29.23
N ASN A 355 -21.51 3.33 -29.70
CA ASN A 355 -22.84 3.92 -29.79
C ASN A 355 -23.73 3.18 -30.80
N GLU A 356 -23.19 2.74 -31.92
CA GLU A 356 -23.90 1.93 -32.89
C GLU A 356 -24.28 0.54 -32.30
N GLN A 357 -23.34 -0.12 -31.64
CA GLN A 357 -23.58 -1.40 -30.98
C GLN A 357 -24.61 -1.26 -29.82
N PHE A 358 -24.53 -0.19 -29.06
CA PHE A 358 -25.53 0.10 -28.02
C PHE A 358 -26.91 0.35 -28.58
N ARG A 359 -27.02 1.11 -29.69
CA ARG A 359 -28.31 1.35 -30.38
C ARG A 359 -28.94 0.06 -30.90
N TYR A 360 -28.12 -0.87 -31.39
CA TYR A 360 -28.60 -2.20 -31.77
C TYR A 360 -29.25 -2.89 -30.56
N TYR A 361 -28.56 -3.02 -29.42
CA TYR A 361 -29.17 -3.64 -28.22
C TYR A 361 -30.43 -2.92 -27.74
N LYS A 362 -30.45 -1.61 -27.81
CA LYS A 362 -31.61 -0.80 -27.45
C LYS A 362 -32.82 -1.15 -28.32
N GLN A 363 -32.62 -1.22 -29.62
CA GLN A 363 -33.68 -1.59 -30.57
C GLN A 363 -34.23 -3.01 -30.38
N GLU A 364 -33.32 -3.99 -30.15
CA GLU A 364 -33.73 -5.38 -29.93
C GLU A 364 -34.46 -5.55 -28.58
N ILE A 365 -34.05 -4.81 -27.53
CA ILE A 365 -34.80 -4.81 -26.26
C ILE A 365 -36.19 -4.16 -26.44
N GLU A 366 -36.28 -3.07 -27.17
CA GLU A 366 -37.56 -2.41 -27.49
C GLU A 366 -38.49 -3.33 -28.30
N ALA A 367 -37.92 -4.08 -29.24
CA ALA A 367 -38.65 -5.08 -30.04
C ALA A 367 -39.00 -6.37 -29.27
N ASN A 368 -38.48 -6.54 -28.03
CA ASN A 368 -38.60 -7.78 -27.28
C ASN A 368 -38.02 -9.01 -28.03
N ASP A 369 -36.89 -8.82 -28.75
CA ASP A 369 -36.28 -9.92 -29.51
C ASP A 369 -35.90 -11.08 -28.58
N PRO A 370 -36.41 -12.31 -28.87
CA PRO A 370 -36.22 -13.46 -27.99
C PRO A 370 -34.74 -13.90 -27.88
N ALA A 371 -33.94 -13.72 -28.95
CA ALA A 371 -32.54 -14.16 -28.98
C ALA A 371 -31.69 -13.26 -28.10
N VAL A 372 -31.83 -11.93 -28.26
CA VAL A 372 -31.11 -10.95 -27.45
C VAL A 372 -31.54 -11.03 -25.98
N LEU A 373 -32.83 -11.19 -25.71
CA LEU A 373 -33.32 -11.36 -24.33
C LEU A 373 -32.80 -12.65 -23.68
N ALA A 374 -32.62 -13.74 -24.44
CA ALA A 374 -32.03 -14.98 -23.94
C ALA A 374 -30.55 -14.77 -23.54
N GLU A 375 -29.80 -13.94 -24.28
CA GLU A 375 -28.41 -13.58 -23.91
C GLU A 375 -28.36 -12.81 -22.56
N PHE A 376 -29.26 -11.85 -22.35
CA PHE A 376 -29.35 -11.13 -21.07
C PHE A 376 -29.78 -12.06 -19.92
N ARG A 377 -30.69 -13.01 -20.18
CA ARG A 377 -31.06 -14.01 -19.18
C ARG A 377 -29.89 -14.92 -18.83
N ALA A 378 -29.12 -15.36 -19.83
CA ALA A 378 -27.92 -16.17 -19.60
C ALA A 378 -26.86 -15.45 -18.75
N LEU A 379 -26.67 -14.13 -18.93
CA LEU A 379 -25.81 -13.32 -18.11
C LEU A 379 -26.29 -13.16 -16.65
N LEU A 380 -27.62 -13.14 -16.44
CA LEU A 380 -28.18 -13.04 -15.09
C LEU A 380 -28.06 -14.36 -14.33
N GLU A 381 -28.41 -15.51 -14.97
CA GLU A 381 -28.63 -16.79 -14.30
C GLU A 381 -27.64 -17.89 -14.70
N GLY A 382 -26.94 -17.76 -15.85
CA GLY A 382 -26.03 -18.76 -16.42
C GLY A 382 -24.54 -18.38 -16.34
N ASN A 383 -23.76 -18.89 -17.29
CA ASN A 383 -22.34 -18.53 -17.49
C ASN A 383 -22.12 -18.33 -19.00
N VAL A 384 -21.61 -17.18 -19.42
CA VAL A 384 -21.42 -16.81 -20.81
C VAL A 384 -19.98 -16.45 -21.07
N ASN A 385 -19.32 -17.19 -21.98
CA ASN A 385 -17.95 -16.91 -22.43
C ASN A 385 -16.93 -16.69 -21.27
N GLY A 386 -16.97 -17.55 -20.24
CA GLY A 386 -16.10 -17.41 -19.07
C GLY A 386 -16.46 -16.27 -18.11
N CYS A 387 -17.55 -15.54 -18.39
CA CYS A 387 -18.07 -14.51 -17.50
C CYS A 387 -19.10 -15.15 -16.54
N PRO A 388 -18.82 -15.19 -15.21
CA PRO A 388 -19.77 -15.73 -14.24
C PRO A 388 -21.05 -14.89 -14.21
N SER A 389 -22.21 -15.53 -14.01
CA SER A 389 -23.49 -14.83 -13.93
C SER A 389 -23.55 -13.89 -12.71
N TYR A 390 -24.46 -12.91 -12.80
CA TYR A 390 -24.72 -12.02 -11.67
C TYR A 390 -25.19 -12.79 -10.43
N LYS A 391 -26.02 -13.82 -10.64
CA LYS A 391 -26.47 -14.71 -9.57
C LYS A 391 -25.30 -15.41 -8.87
N GLN A 392 -24.40 -16.04 -9.65
CA GLN A 392 -23.22 -16.74 -9.08
C GLN A 392 -22.32 -15.82 -8.28
N ILE A 393 -22.05 -14.59 -8.79
CA ILE A 393 -21.20 -13.63 -8.08
C ILE A 393 -21.88 -13.14 -6.80
N THR A 394 -23.16 -12.79 -6.86
CA THR A 394 -23.91 -12.38 -5.66
C THR A 394 -23.87 -13.48 -4.59
N GLU A 395 -24.12 -14.75 -5.00
CA GLU A 395 -24.07 -15.90 -4.09
C GLU A 395 -22.66 -16.14 -3.53
N LYS A 396 -21.60 -16.04 -4.34
CA LYS A 396 -20.21 -16.18 -3.90
C LYS A 396 -19.85 -15.11 -2.86
N ILE A 397 -20.16 -13.82 -3.12
CA ILE A 397 -19.87 -12.73 -2.19
C ILE A 397 -20.64 -12.91 -0.87
N LYS A 398 -21.92 -13.27 -0.93
CA LYS A 398 -22.74 -13.53 0.28
C LYS A 398 -22.29 -14.74 1.07
N GLY A 399 -21.75 -15.75 0.42
CA GLY A 399 -21.25 -16.98 1.03
C GLY A 399 -19.87 -16.86 1.68
N SER A 400 -19.07 -15.86 1.29
CA SER A 400 -17.74 -15.61 1.87
C SER A 400 -17.83 -14.78 3.15
N PRO A 401 -17.21 -15.22 4.29
CA PRO A 401 -17.20 -14.45 5.53
C PRO A 401 -16.51 -13.10 5.44
N SER A 402 -15.48 -12.98 4.60
CA SER A 402 -14.71 -11.75 4.38
C SER A 402 -15.40 -10.81 3.40
N LEU A 403 -15.81 -11.32 2.22
CA LEU A 403 -16.42 -10.52 1.17
C LEU A 403 -17.81 -10.01 1.54
N SER A 404 -18.60 -10.77 2.32
CA SER A 404 -19.93 -10.36 2.78
C SER A 404 -19.91 -9.10 3.65
N LYS A 405 -18.76 -8.77 4.29
CA LYS A 405 -18.60 -7.54 5.07
C LYS A 405 -18.55 -6.29 4.20
N ILE A 406 -18.18 -6.42 2.91
CA ILE A 406 -18.10 -5.30 1.98
C ILE A 406 -19.48 -4.70 1.74
N ASP A 407 -20.50 -5.55 1.59
CA ASP A 407 -21.86 -5.12 1.32
C ASP A 407 -22.85 -6.21 1.80
N GLN A 408 -23.63 -5.89 2.81
CA GLN A 408 -24.56 -6.83 3.45
C GLN A 408 -25.94 -6.86 2.79
N ASP A 409 -26.28 -5.86 1.95
CA ASP A 409 -27.61 -5.66 1.39
C ASP A 409 -27.78 -6.23 -0.03
N LEU A 410 -26.87 -7.12 -0.45
CA LEU A 410 -26.90 -7.69 -1.80
C LEU A 410 -28.08 -8.65 -1.98
N THR A 411 -28.80 -8.51 -3.08
CA THR A 411 -29.99 -9.31 -3.38
C THR A 411 -29.83 -10.04 -4.72
N VAL A 412 -30.15 -11.34 -4.74
CA VAL A 412 -30.26 -12.15 -5.95
C VAL A 412 -31.60 -11.87 -6.60
N HIS A 413 -31.60 -11.58 -7.89
CA HIS A 413 -32.80 -11.29 -8.68
C HIS A 413 -33.08 -12.41 -9.68
N LYS A 414 -34.38 -12.61 -9.97
CA LYS A 414 -34.88 -13.55 -11.01
C LYS A 414 -35.07 -12.80 -12.32
N TRP A 415 -35.02 -13.55 -13.42
CA TRP A 415 -35.22 -12.97 -14.76
C TRP A 415 -36.54 -12.21 -14.91
N ASP A 416 -37.65 -12.76 -14.39
CA ASP A 416 -38.96 -12.12 -14.49
C ASP A 416 -39.07 -10.77 -13.77
N GLU A 417 -38.24 -10.53 -12.78
CA GLU A 417 -38.12 -9.24 -12.09
C GLU A 417 -37.33 -8.22 -12.91
N ILE A 418 -36.30 -8.68 -13.64
CA ILE A 418 -35.34 -7.78 -14.34
C ILE A 418 -35.79 -7.48 -15.76
N LYS A 419 -36.37 -8.46 -16.47
CA LYS A 419 -36.82 -8.30 -17.86
C LYS A 419 -37.66 -7.05 -18.13
N PRO A 420 -38.72 -6.72 -17.32
CA PRO A 420 -39.51 -5.50 -17.52
C PRO A 420 -38.73 -4.19 -17.36
N LEU A 421 -37.63 -4.21 -16.63
CA LEU A 421 -36.82 -3.03 -16.31
C LEU A 421 -35.74 -2.72 -17.36
N LEU A 422 -35.45 -3.68 -18.27
CA LEU A 422 -34.44 -3.50 -19.33
C LEU A 422 -34.79 -2.32 -20.24
N TYR A 423 -36.04 -2.22 -20.68
CA TYR A 423 -36.51 -1.12 -21.53
C TYR A 423 -36.24 0.26 -20.89
N GLN A 424 -36.63 0.41 -19.62
CA GLN A 424 -36.43 1.66 -18.91
C GLN A 424 -34.92 1.97 -18.66
N ALA A 425 -34.11 0.93 -18.46
CA ALA A 425 -32.67 1.08 -18.27
C ALA A 425 -31.98 1.63 -19.54
N VAL A 426 -32.25 1.05 -20.71
CA VAL A 426 -31.62 1.48 -21.97
C VAL A 426 -32.02 2.89 -22.42
N GLN A 427 -33.25 3.36 -22.06
CA GLN A 427 -33.66 4.73 -22.39
C GLN A 427 -32.82 5.82 -21.75
N LYS A 428 -32.23 5.52 -20.59
CA LYS A 428 -31.43 6.49 -19.80
C LYS A 428 -29.96 6.49 -20.17
N ILE A 429 -29.45 5.49 -20.88
CA ILE A 429 -28.03 5.32 -21.18
C ILE A 429 -27.62 6.23 -22.35
N GLU A 430 -26.55 6.99 -22.13
CA GLU A 430 -25.89 7.82 -23.13
C GLU A 430 -24.44 7.38 -23.35
N VAL A 431 -23.94 7.45 -24.58
CA VAL A 431 -22.54 7.14 -24.92
C VAL A 431 -21.80 8.44 -25.14
N LYS A 432 -20.75 8.72 -24.35
CA LYS A 432 -20.00 9.98 -24.38
C LYS A 432 -18.49 9.75 -24.49
N SER A 433 -17.82 10.57 -25.30
CA SER A 433 -16.36 10.70 -25.29
C SER A 433 -15.95 11.78 -24.30
N ILE A 434 -15.10 11.43 -23.34
CA ILE A 434 -14.61 12.37 -22.32
C ILE A 434 -13.17 12.74 -22.64
N ASN A 435 -13.01 13.85 -23.39
CA ASN A 435 -11.72 14.33 -23.82
C ASN A 435 -11.46 15.80 -23.40
N GLY A 436 -10.36 16.41 -23.89
CA GLY A 436 -9.91 17.76 -23.49
C GLY A 436 -10.72 18.94 -24.04
N SER A 437 -11.59 18.71 -25.01
CA SER A 437 -12.43 19.76 -25.59
C SER A 437 -13.71 19.93 -24.76
N SER A 438 -14.14 21.16 -24.62
CA SER A 438 -15.05 21.68 -23.58
C SER A 438 -16.54 21.31 -23.69
N GLY A 439 -16.94 20.27 -24.41
CA GLY A 439 -18.34 19.91 -24.61
C GLY A 439 -18.87 18.69 -23.86
N ASP A 440 -17.97 17.79 -23.43
CA ASP A 440 -18.34 16.42 -22.99
C ASP A 440 -18.12 16.20 -21.49
N VAL A 441 -18.49 17.17 -20.66
CA VAL A 441 -18.42 17.00 -19.20
C VAL A 441 -19.65 16.22 -18.73
N VAL A 442 -19.40 15.10 -18.02
CA VAL A 442 -20.46 14.40 -17.29
C VAL A 442 -20.77 15.20 -16.03
N ASP A 443 -21.85 15.95 -16.04
CA ASP A 443 -22.24 16.77 -14.90
C ASP A 443 -23.13 15.96 -13.93
N TYR A 444 -22.46 15.29 -13.00
CA TYR A 444 -23.13 14.52 -11.96
C TYR A 444 -23.87 15.42 -10.95
N GLN A 445 -23.37 16.64 -10.69
CA GLN A 445 -23.99 17.54 -9.71
C GLN A 445 -25.34 18.07 -10.19
N LEU A 446 -25.44 18.54 -11.43
CA LEU A 446 -26.71 18.99 -12.01
C LEU A 446 -27.75 17.88 -12.06
N ASN A 447 -27.32 16.63 -12.19
CA ASN A 447 -28.19 15.46 -12.27
C ASN A 447 -28.28 14.65 -10.96
N SER A 448 -27.91 15.24 -9.82
CA SER A 448 -27.89 14.56 -8.51
C SER A 448 -29.24 13.98 -8.08
N LYS A 449 -30.36 14.62 -8.47
CA LYS A 449 -31.73 14.17 -8.12
C LYS A 449 -32.27 13.10 -9.03
N THR A 450 -31.86 13.05 -10.30
CA THR A 450 -32.41 12.16 -11.33
C THR A 450 -31.45 11.01 -11.65
N GLY A 451 -30.17 11.18 -11.36
CA GLY A 451 -29.08 10.28 -11.76
C GLY A 451 -28.90 10.25 -13.29
N ILE A 452 -27.75 9.87 -13.75
CA ILE A 452 -27.44 9.63 -15.18
C ILE A 452 -26.86 8.23 -15.37
N SER A 453 -27.06 7.65 -16.56
CA SER A 453 -26.43 6.41 -16.97
C SER A 453 -25.53 6.68 -18.17
N VAL A 454 -24.23 6.43 -18.09
CA VAL A 454 -23.27 6.83 -19.14
C VAL A 454 -22.25 5.74 -19.44
N ILE A 455 -22.02 5.48 -20.74
CA ILE A 455 -20.84 4.76 -21.22
C ILE A 455 -19.80 5.81 -21.59
N ALA A 456 -18.77 5.92 -20.78
CA ALA A 456 -17.72 6.94 -20.87
C ALA A 456 -16.50 6.36 -21.58
N ILE A 457 -16.16 6.90 -22.75
CA ILE A 457 -14.94 6.57 -23.48
C ILE A 457 -13.95 7.71 -23.33
N GLY A 458 -12.71 7.42 -22.90
CA GLY A 458 -11.73 8.47 -22.73
C GLY A 458 -10.31 8.01 -22.47
N GLY A 459 -9.42 8.98 -22.30
CA GLY A 459 -7.99 8.78 -22.10
C GLY A 459 -7.49 9.37 -20.79
N ASP A 460 -6.41 10.16 -20.83
CA ASP A 460 -5.68 10.65 -19.67
C ASP A 460 -6.52 11.50 -18.69
N LYS A 461 -7.57 12.19 -19.15
CA LYS A 461 -8.51 12.89 -18.26
C LYS A 461 -9.28 11.96 -17.34
N LEU A 462 -9.58 10.74 -17.80
CA LEU A 462 -10.23 9.73 -16.95
C LEU A 462 -9.26 9.10 -15.97
N SER A 463 -7.96 9.17 -16.21
CA SER A 463 -6.92 8.69 -15.29
C SER A 463 -6.77 9.60 -14.08
N ARG A 464 -6.88 10.93 -14.26
CA ARG A 464 -6.68 11.93 -13.20
C ARG A 464 -7.72 13.03 -13.30
N GLY A 465 -8.37 13.33 -12.20
CA GLY A 465 -9.20 14.54 -12.06
C GLY A 465 -10.69 14.43 -12.38
N LEU A 466 -11.20 13.27 -12.82
CA LEU A 466 -12.63 13.05 -12.96
C LEU A 466 -13.06 11.81 -12.17
N THR A 467 -14.00 11.95 -11.26
CA THR A 467 -14.65 10.82 -10.60
C THR A 467 -15.80 10.31 -11.47
N LEU A 468 -15.83 9.01 -11.75
CA LEU A 468 -16.96 8.36 -12.41
C LEU A 468 -17.90 7.83 -11.33
N GLU A 469 -18.96 8.57 -11.04
CA GLU A 469 -19.94 8.16 -10.02
C GLU A 469 -20.75 6.96 -10.50
N GLY A 470 -20.95 5.98 -9.61
CA GLY A 470 -21.69 4.76 -9.93
C GLY A 470 -20.99 3.84 -10.93
N LEU A 471 -19.65 3.89 -11.03
CA LEU A 471 -18.90 3.01 -11.93
C LEU A 471 -19.09 1.56 -11.54
N SER A 472 -19.56 0.75 -12.49
CA SER A 472 -19.83 -0.67 -12.32
C SER A 472 -19.08 -1.56 -13.32
N VAL A 473 -19.04 -1.17 -14.60
CA VAL A 473 -18.35 -1.93 -15.62
C VAL A 473 -17.18 -1.15 -16.18
N SER A 474 -16.02 -1.79 -16.27
CA SER A 474 -14.81 -1.21 -16.84
C SER A 474 -14.25 -2.13 -17.92
N TYR A 475 -13.98 -1.58 -19.09
CA TYR A 475 -13.23 -2.22 -20.18
C TYR A 475 -11.89 -1.49 -20.30
N PHE A 476 -10.83 -2.12 -19.76
CA PHE A 476 -9.55 -1.46 -19.52
C PHE A 476 -8.39 -2.20 -20.17
N LEU A 477 -7.78 -1.59 -21.19
CA LEU A 477 -6.63 -2.13 -21.94
C LEU A 477 -5.46 -1.14 -22.01
N ARG A 478 -5.60 -0.02 -21.31
CA ARG A 478 -4.56 1.01 -21.31
C ARG A 478 -3.37 0.61 -20.45
N ALA A 479 -2.29 0.20 -21.09
CA ALA A 479 -1.03 -0.07 -20.43
C ALA A 479 -0.29 1.21 -20.04
N SER A 480 0.36 1.19 -18.88
CA SER A 480 1.39 2.14 -18.43
C SER A 480 2.53 1.36 -17.82
N LYS A 481 3.75 1.84 -18.01
CA LYS A 481 4.94 1.18 -17.42
C LYS A 481 5.24 1.64 -15.98
N MET A 482 4.40 2.48 -15.38
CA MET A 482 4.64 3.06 -14.04
C MET A 482 3.57 2.63 -13.04
N TYR A 483 3.97 2.17 -11.84
CA TYR A 483 3.08 1.75 -10.76
C TYR A 483 2.10 2.87 -10.37
N ASP A 484 2.61 4.07 -10.10
CA ASP A 484 1.80 5.23 -9.72
C ASP A 484 0.71 5.54 -10.75
N THR A 485 1.06 5.47 -12.02
CA THR A 485 0.13 5.74 -13.12
C THR A 485 -0.94 4.65 -13.24
N LEU A 486 -0.57 3.37 -13.18
CA LEU A 486 -1.52 2.26 -13.22
C LEU A 486 -2.48 2.32 -12.04
N MET A 487 -1.99 2.52 -10.83
CA MET A 487 -2.84 2.65 -9.63
C MET A 487 -3.84 3.80 -9.73
N GLN A 488 -3.43 4.96 -10.26
CA GLN A 488 -4.31 6.10 -10.45
C GLN A 488 -5.34 5.91 -11.59
N MET A 489 -5.06 5.02 -12.55
CA MET A 489 -6.01 4.60 -13.58
C MET A 489 -7.08 3.65 -13.05
N GLY A 490 -6.87 2.98 -11.92
CA GLY A 490 -7.78 2.04 -11.30
C GLY A 490 -9.05 2.69 -10.73
N ARG A 491 -9.93 3.17 -11.61
CA ARG A 491 -11.18 3.85 -11.24
C ARG A 491 -12.24 2.91 -10.65
N TRP A 492 -12.06 1.61 -10.77
CA TRP A 492 -12.89 0.57 -10.14
C TRP A 492 -12.63 0.41 -8.65
N PHE A 493 -11.57 0.96 -8.10
CA PHE A 493 -11.37 1.05 -6.65
C PHE A 493 -12.36 2.01 -5.99
N GLY A 494 -12.58 1.88 -4.68
CA GLY A 494 -13.46 2.75 -3.90
C GLY A 494 -14.67 2.01 -3.32
N TYR A 495 -15.80 2.70 -3.18
CA TYR A 495 -17.00 2.19 -2.53
C TYR A 495 -18.10 1.87 -3.53
N ARG A 496 -18.81 0.72 -3.35
CA ARG A 496 -19.87 0.26 -4.25
C ARG A 496 -21.12 -0.22 -3.49
N PRO A 497 -21.73 0.66 -2.66
CA PRO A 497 -22.84 0.26 -1.79
C PRO A 497 -24.06 -0.19 -2.60
N GLY A 498 -24.52 -1.40 -2.33
CA GLY A 498 -25.68 -2.02 -2.95
C GLY A 498 -25.46 -2.51 -4.38
N TYR A 499 -24.19 -2.54 -4.90
CA TYR A 499 -23.94 -3.03 -6.26
C TYR A 499 -22.52 -3.57 -6.51
N VAL A 500 -21.76 -3.95 -5.50
CA VAL A 500 -20.41 -4.52 -5.66
C VAL A 500 -20.42 -5.80 -6.49
N ASP A 501 -21.43 -6.62 -6.32
CA ASP A 501 -21.66 -7.88 -7.06
C ASP A 501 -21.98 -7.68 -8.55
N LEU A 502 -22.38 -6.46 -8.92
CA LEU A 502 -22.65 -6.07 -10.30
C LEU A 502 -21.40 -5.52 -11.01
N CYS A 503 -20.29 -5.31 -10.29
CA CYS A 503 -19.07 -4.80 -10.88
C CYS A 503 -18.40 -5.83 -11.79
N ARG A 504 -17.80 -5.35 -12.90
CA ARG A 504 -17.03 -6.16 -13.86
C ARG A 504 -15.82 -5.35 -14.35
N LEU A 505 -14.67 -5.99 -14.40
CA LEU A 505 -13.44 -5.44 -14.98
C LEU A 505 -12.94 -6.36 -16.10
N PHE A 506 -13.15 -5.96 -17.35
CA PHE A 506 -12.60 -6.62 -18.52
C PHE A 506 -11.20 -6.07 -18.78
N THR A 507 -10.18 -6.91 -18.71
CA THR A 507 -8.78 -6.50 -18.90
C THR A 507 -7.94 -7.67 -19.41
N SER A 508 -6.71 -7.40 -19.93
CA SER A 508 -5.82 -8.47 -20.36
C SER A 508 -5.20 -9.21 -19.17
N SER A 509 -4.82 -10.48 -19.37
CA SER A 509 -4.10 -11.27 -18.35
C SER A 509 -2.81 -10.58 -17.89
N GLU A 510 -2.06 -9.99 -18.82
CA GLU A 510 -0.83 -9.24 -18.52
C GLU A 510 -1.09 -8.04 -17.58
N LEU A 511 -2.13 -7.25 -17.85
CA LEU A 511 -2.50 -6.12 -16.97
C LEU A 511 -2.99 -6.60 -15.61
N ASN A 512 -3.70 -7.73 -15.54
CA ASN A 512 -4.10 -8.35 -14.28
C ASN A 512 -2.90 -8.72 -13.42
N GLU A 513 -1.87 -9.37 -14.00
CA GLU A 513 -0.62 -9.71 -13.31
C GLU A 513 0.14 -8.46 -12.86
N TRP A 514 0.20 -7.41 -13.71
CA TRP A 514 0.83 -6.15 -13.33
C TRP A 514 0.16 -5.50 -12.11
N TYR A 515 -1.17 -5.46 -12.10
CA TYR A 515 -1.91 -4.92 -10.95
C TYR A 515 -1.72 -5.77 -9.68
N ARG A 516 -1.66 -7.10 -9.80
CA ARG A 516 -1.35 -8.00 -8.67
C ARG A 516 0.03 -7.67 -8.11
N HIS A 517 1.06 -7.61 -8.95
CA HIS A 517 2.42 -7.24 -8.52
C HIS A 517 2.46 -5.88 -7.82
N ILE A 518 1.76 -4.87 -8.34
CA ILE A 518 1.71 -3.54 -7.73
C ILE A 518 0.93 -3.59 -6.40
N ALA A 519 -0.10 -4.43 -6.28
CA ALA A 519 -0.83 -4.62 -5.03
C ALA A 519 0.08 -5.17 -3.94
N VAL A 520 0.88 -6.20 -4.25
CA VAL A 520 1.91 -6.75 -3.35
C VAL A 520 2.92 -5.69 -2.94
N ALA A 521 3.55 -5.01 -3.92
CA ALA A 521 4.55 -3.97 -3.64
C ALA A 521 3.99 -2.80 -2.81
N SER A 522 2.71 -2.48 -3.02
CA SER A 522 2.02 -1.44 -2.23
C SER A 522 1.71 -1.90 -0.82
N SER A 523 1.29 -3.16 -0.63
CA SER A 523 1.02 -3.73 0.69
C SER A 523 2.28 -3.74 1.53
N GLU A 524 3.39 -4.29 1.00
CA GLU A 524 4.70 -4.29 1.68
C GLU A 524 5.13 -2.89 2.13
N LEU A 525 4.96 -1.89 1.27
CA LEU A 525 5.33 -0.51 1.61
C LEU A 525 4.41 0.09 2.68
N LEU A 526 3.12 -0.24 2.68
CA LEU A 526 2.18 0.22 3.71
C LEU A 526 2.50 -0.41 5.07
N ASP A 527 2.87 -1.68 5.10
CA ASP A 527 3.31 -2.38 6.32
C ASP A 527 4.59 -1.75 6.89
N GLU A 528 5.52 -1.32 6.03
CA GLU A 528 6.70 -0.55 6.47
C GLU A 528 6.32 0.81 7.10
N PHE A 529 5.29 1.49 6.59
CA PHE A 529 4.80 2.74 7.19
C PHE A 529 4.12 2.51 8.54
N ASP A 530 3.34 1.45 8.68
CA ASP A 530 2.69 1.09 9.94
C ASP A 530 3.72 0.72 11.00
N TYR A 531 4.74 -0.06 10.62
CA TYR A 531 5.88 -0.35 11.49
C TYR A 531 6.64 0.92 11.93
N LEU A 532 6.88 1.85 10.99
CA LEU A 532 7.55 3.12 11.29
C LEU A 532 6.77 3.94 12.32
N ALA A 533 5.43 3.97 12.19
CA ALA A 533 4.55 4.64 13.15
C ALA A 533 4.55 3.95 14.52
N GLU A 534 4.54 2.62 14.58
CA GLU A 534 4.56 1.83 15.83
C GLU A 534 5.90 1.91 16.56
N SER A 535 7.02 1.87 15.82
CA SER A 535 8.37 1.98 16.37
C SER A 535 8.75 3.40 16.80
N ARG A 536 7.88 4.39 16.54
CA ARG A 536 8.14 5.83 16.75
C ARG A 536 9.41 6.34 16.03
N SER A 537 9.81 5.64 14.98
CA SER A 537 10.91 6.06 14.12
C SER A 537 10.44 7.16 13.16
N THR A 538 11.38 7.94 12.64
CA THR A 538 11.05 8.94 11.61
C THR A 538 11.55 8.47 10.24
N PRO A 539 10.93 8.92 9.15
CA PRO A 539 11.41 8.60 7.80
C PRO A 539 12.85 9.09 7.53
N GLU A 540 13.35 10.01 8.33
CA GLU A 540 14.73 10.50 8.27
C GLU A 540 15.75 9.47 8.80
N THR A 541 15.30 8.60 9.73
CA THR A 541 16.17 7.61 10.39
C THR A 541 15.88 6.18 9.92
N TYR A 542 14.81 5.97 9.14
CA TYR A 542 14.35 4.66 8.71
C TYR A 542 14.42 4.51 7.19
N GLY A 543 15.21 3.55 6.72
CA GLY A 543 15.32 3.25 5.30
C GLY A 543 14.05 2.63 4.73
N LEU A 544 13.51 3.23 3.68
CA LEU A 544 12.32 2.78 2.97
C LEU A 544 12.68 2.10 1.65
N ARG A 545 11.96 1.04 1.29
CA ARG A 545 12.19 0.26 0.08
C ARG A 545 10.88 -0.04 -0.67
N VAL A 546 10.98 -0.26 -1.97
CA VAL A 546 9.87 -0.66 -2.83
C VAL A 546 10.31 -1.80 -3.74
N ARG A 547 9.54 -2.88 -3.75
CA ARG A 547 9.76 -4.03 -4.64
C ARG A 547 9.73 -3.58 -6.11
N THR A 548 10.71 -3.99 -6.90
CA THR A 548 10.75 -3.73 -8.35
C THR A 548 10.12 -4.91 -9.11
N HIS A 549 9.51 -4.60 -10.24
CA HIS A 549 9.02 -5.63 -11.15
C HIS A 549 10.20 -6.24 -11.93
N PRO A 550 10.32 -7.58 -12.04
CA PRO A 550 11.44 -8.23 -12.71
C PRO A 550 11.53 -7.99 -14.22
N GLY A 551 10.52 -7.40 -14.83
CA GLY A 551 10.44 -7.13 -16.27
C GLY A 551 10.33 -5.65 -16.62
N CYS A 552 9.18 -5.25 -17.16
CA CYS A 552 9.03 -3.98 -17.87
C CYS A 552 8.47 -2.81 -17.04
N LEU A 553 7.96 -3.03 -15.83
CA LEU A 553 7.34 -1.97 -15.03
C LEU A 553 8.39 -1.17 -14.25
N GLN A 554 8.13 0.12 -14.11
CA GLN A 554 8.90 1.06 -13.30
C GLN A 554 8.04 1.52 -12.11
N ILE A 555 8.66 1.67 -10.94
CA ILE A 555 7.97 2.14 -9.74
C ILE A 555 7.34 3.52 -9.98
N THR A 556 8.11 4.47 -10.48
CA THR A 556 7.66 5.80 -10.90
C THR A 556 8.58 6.34 -11.99
N ALA A 557 8.38 7.56 -12.46
CA ALA A 557 9.22 8.16 -13.50
C ALA A 557 10.69 8.28 -13.05
N LEU A 558 11.63 7.92 -13.93
CA LEU A 558 13.07 7.90 -13.63
C LEU A 558 13.61 9.20 -13.02
N ASN A 559 13.09 10.34 -13.45
CA ASN A 559 13.47 11.65 -12.91
C ASN A 559 12.96 11.91 -11.48
N LYS A 560 12.02 11.11 -10.97
CA LYS A 560 11.56 11.12 -9.58
C LYS A 560 12.32 10.13 -8.70
N MET A 561 12.93 9.09 -9.28
CA MET A 561 13.72 8.04 -8.58
C MET A 561 15.22 8.31 -8.52
N ARG A 562 15.69 9.49 -8.86
CA ARG A 562 17.13 9.79 -8.99
C ARG A 562 17.94 9.66 -7.69
N ASN A 563 17.28 9.71 -6.54
CA ASN A 563 17.88 9.51 -5.22
C ASN A 563 17.59 8.09 -4.68
N SER A 564 17.25 7.14 -5.55
CA SER A 564 17.08 5.76 -5.19
C SER A 564 18.24 4.92 -5.73
N HIS A 565 18.61 3.90 -4.98
CA HIS A 565 19.55 2.88 -5.38
C HIS A 565 18.83 1.54 -5.55
N GLU A 566 19.35 0.66 -6.35
CA GLU A 566 18.83 -0.69 -6.50
C GLU A 566 19.66 -1.62 -5.63
N ILE A 567 18.99 -2.31 -4.73
CA ILE A 567 19.55 -3.40 -3.97
C ILE A 567 18.93 -4.72 -4.43
N GLN A 568 19.74 -5.76 -4.45
CA GLN A 568 19.28 -7.11 -4.71
C GLN A 568 19.36 -7.88 -3.39
N VAL A 569 18.23 -8.35 -2.92
CA VAL A 569 18.17 -9.20 -1.73
C VAL A 569 18.31 -10.63 -2.17
N SER A 570 19.51 -11.20 -1.99
CA SER A 570 19.81 -12.61 -2.16
C SER A 570 20.15 -13.20 -0.81
N TRP A 571 19.60 -14.37 -0.52
CA TRP A 571 19.94 -15.12 0.69
C TRP A 571 21.08 -16.15 0.45
N ALA A 572 21.63 -16.18 -0.76
CA ALA A 572 22.79 -17.02 -1.03
C ALA A 572 23.93 -16.73 -0.05
N GLU A 573 24.58 -17.78 0.45
CA GLU A 573 25.71 -17.72 1.40
C GLU A 573 25.40 -17.09 2.77
N ARG A 574 24.12 -16.77 3.05
CA ARG A 574 23.71 -16.09 4.30
C ARG A 574 23.13 -17.05 5.34
N LEU A 575 23.32 -16.66 6.61
CA LEU A 575 22.60 -17.20 7.75
C LEU A 575 21.42 -16.27 8.07
N ILE A 576 20.22 -16.83 8.07
CA ILE A 576 18.99 -16.11 8.42
C ILE A 576 18.53 -16.61 9.78
N GLU A 577 18.20 -15.72 10.71
CA GLU A 577 17.90 -16.10 12.09
C GLU A 577 16.64 -15.36 12.61
N THR A 578 15.78 -16.09 13.33
CA THR A 578 14.63 -15.50 14.03
C THR A 578 15.05 -15.02 15.43
N TYR A 579 15.75 -13.90 15.51
CA TYR A 579 16.20 -13.32 16.78
C TYR A 579 15.14 -12.40 17.44
N GLN A 580 13.98 -12.24 16.84
CA GLN A 580 12.81 -11.54 17.39
C GLN A 580 11.60 -12.46 17.34
N LEU A 581 11.02 -12.78 18.48
CA LEU A 581 9.89 -13.68 18.63
C LEU A 581 8.70 -12.96 19.26
N PRO A 582 7.45 -13.26 18.84
CA PRO A 582 6.28 -12.63 19.45
C PRO A 582 6.10 -13.10 20.91
N LEU A 583 5.85 -12.15 21.82
CA LEU A 583 5.52 -12.44 23.22
C LEU A 583 4.05 -12.83 23.44
N ASN A 584 3.22 -12.74 22.40
CA ASN A 584 1.82 -13.17 22.46
C ASN A 584 1.74 -14.69 22.66
N GLU A 585 0.98 -15.13 23.68
CA GLU A 585 0.88 -16.55 24.04
C GLU A 585 0.23 -17.40 22.96
N ASP A 586 -0.77 -16.87 22.26
CA ASP A 586 -1.45 -17.58 21.17
C ASP A 586 -0.49 -17.83 20.01
N LEU A 587 0.29 -16.82 19.61
CA LEU A 587 1.29 -16.94 18.53
C LEU A 587 2.45 -17.86 18.94
N LYS A 588 2.91 -17.80 20.21
CA LYS A 588 3.90 -18.71 20.75
C LYS A 588 3.44 -20.17 20.65
N ASN A 589 2.21 -20.43 21.11
CA ASN A 589 1.63 -21.77 21.08
C ASN A 589 1.34 -22.24 19.66
N LYS A 590 0.90 -21.35 18.77
CA LYS A 590 0.76 -21.65 17.34
C LYS A 590 2.10 -22.13 16.75
N ASN A 591 3.18 -21.37 16.93
CA ASN A 591 4.51 -21.74 16.43
C ASN A 591 4.99 -23.12 16.96
N LEU A 592 4.68 -23.42 18.20
CA LEU A 592 5.02 -24.73 18.80
C LEU A 592 4.22 -25.86 18.12
N VAL A 593 2.91 -25.68 17.94
CA VAL A 593 2.04 -26.66 17.26
C VAL A 593 2.47 -26.86 15.80
N GLU A 594 2.75 -25.77 15.09
CA GLU A 594 3.21 -25.88 13.70
C GLU A 594 4.59 -26.57 13.59
N THR A 595 5.47 -26.37 14.57
CA THR A 595 6.73 -27.10 14.63
C THR A 595 6.49 -28.60 14.88
N ASP A 596 5.58 -28.96 15.78
CA ASP A 596 5.19 -30.36 16.01
C ASP A 596 4.57 -30.99 14.74
N ASN A 597 3.68 -30.28 14.06
CA ASN A 597 3.07 -30.72 12.81
C ASN A 597 4.14 -30.97 11.74
N PHE A 598 5.04 -30.01 11.56
CA PHE A 598 6.14 -30.13 10.60
C PHE A 598 7.04 -31.33 10.90
N LEU A 599 7.57 -31.44 12.10
CA LEU A 599 8.48 -32.54 12.48
C LEU A 599 7.81 -33.92 12.39
N SER A 600 6.51 -34.00 12.62
CA SER A 600 5.75 -35.27 12.51
C SER A 600 5.67 -35.78 11.07
N LYS A 601 5.69 -34.88 10.06
CA LYS A 601 5.69 -35.22 8.63
C LYS A 601 7.04 -35.75 8.14
N LEU A 602 8.16 -35.42 8.83
CA LEU A 602 9.50 -35.72 8.35
C LEU A 602 9.96 -37.18 8.57
N GLY A 603 9.19 -37.97 9.29
CA GLY A 603 9.51 -39.36 9.58
C GLY A 603 10.60 -39.52 10.67
N LYS A 604 11.37 -40.61 10.62
CA LYS A 604 12.34 -40.94 11.66
C LYS A 604 13.68 -40.20 11.47
N PRO A 605 14.16 -39.42 12.46
CA PRO A 605 15.44 -38.72 12.39
C PRO A 605 16.65 -39.61 12.58
N LEU A 606 17.79 -39.14 12.10
CA LEU A 606 19.11 -39.57 12.55
C LEU A 606 19.47 -38.85 13.85
N ILE A 607 20.20 -39.49 14.75
CA ILE A 607 20.74 -38.84 15.94
C ILE A 607 22.23 -38.54 15.68
N LYS A 608 22.57 -37.23 15.65
CA LYS A 608 23.95 -36.76 15.48
C LYS A 608 24.27 -35.74 16.58
N ASN A 609 25.29 -36.01 17.37
CA ASN A 609 25.70 -35.19 18.51
C ASN A 609 24.51 -34.83 19.46
N GLU A 610 23.70 -35.83 19.80
CA GLU A 610 22.50 -35.74 20.65
C GLU A 610 21.35 -34.88 20.04
N ASN A 611 21.48 -34.33 18.80
CA ASN A 611 20.47 -33.62 18.07
C ASN A 611 19.71 -34.57 17.12
N TYR A 612 18.47 -34.19 16.77
CA TYR A 612 17.64 -34.92 15.80
C TYR A 612 17.80 -34.31 14.42
N LEU A 613 18.31 -35.07 13.45
CA LEU A 613 18.60 -34.61 12.09
C LEU A 613 17.79 -35.39 11.07
N TRP A 614 17.07 -34.67 10.20
CA TRP A 614 16.40 -35.17 9.00
C TRP A 614 17.13 -34.68 7.75
N THR A 615 17.33 -35.54 6.78
CA THR A 615 17.98 -35.23 5.50
C THR A 615 17.04 -35.51 4.33
N ASN A 616 17.24 -34.83 3.19
CA ASN A 616 16.38 -34.94 2.02
C ASN A 616 14.91 -34.52 2.24
N VAL A 617 14.70 -33.55 3.09
CA VAL A 617 13.37 -32.98 3.33
C VAL A 617 12.93 -32.17 2.08
N SER A 618 11.65 -32.28 1.76
CA SER A 618 11.06 -31.56 0.63
C SER A 618 11.04 -30.03 0.86
N PRO A 619 11.45 -29.22 -0.12
CA PRO A 619 11.31 -27.78 -0.01
C PRO A 619 9.85 -27.31 0.14
N VAL A 620 8.87 -28.10 -0.34
CA VAL A 620 7.44 -27.82 -0.18
C VAL A 620 7.04 -27.88 1.30
N ASP A 621 7.47 -28.91 2.03
CA ASP A 621 7.19 -29.06 3.47
C ASP A 621 7.85 -27.93 4.29
N VAL A 622 9.03 -27.47 3.87
CA VAL A 622 9.74 -26.36 4.51
C VAL A 622 9.01 -25.04 4.26
N CYS A 623 8.56 -24.76 3.04
CA CYS A 623 7.79 -23.57 2.72
C CYS A 623 6.43 -23.56 3.43
N GLU A 624 5.73 -24.70 3.52
CA GLU A 624 4.49 -24.83 4.29
C GLU A 624 4.72 -24.50 5.78
N TYR A 625 5.81 -25.00 6.37
CA TYR A 625 6.18 -24.64 7.75
C TYR A 625 6.42 -23.14 7.91
N PHE A 626 7.17 -22.52 6.99
CA PHE A 626 7.44 -21.08 7.04
C PHE A 626 6.17 -20.22 6.88
N SER A 627 5.26 -20.61 5.99
CA SER A 627 3.99 -19.90 5.79
C SER A 627 3.10 -19.90 7.03
N ASN A 628 3.16 -20.97 7.82
CA ASN A 628 2.35 -21.10 9.05
C ASN A 628 3.04 -20.53 10.30
N PHE A 629 4.36 -20.30 10.25
CA PHE A 629 5.15 -19.80 11.36
C PHE A 629 5.00 -18.28 11.52
N SER A 630 4.66 -17.83 12.72
CA SER A 630 4.50 -16.41 13.03
C SER A 630 5.80 -15.81 13.58
N VAL A 631 6.37 -14.83 12.89
CA VAL A 631 7.52 -14.03 13.35
C VAL A 631 7.04 -12.77 14.04
N ALA A 632 7.91 -12.10 14.79
CA ALA A 632 7.59 -10.81 15.39
C ALA A 632 7.50 -9.74 14.32
N GLU A 633 6.53 -8.84 14.47
CA GLU A 633 6.44 -7.63 13.67
C GLU A 633 7.77 -6.85 13.77
N GLY A 634 8.37 -6.51 12.62
CA GLY A 634 9.64 -5.77 12.57
C GLY A 634 10.91 -6.59 12.32
N LEU A 635 10.83 -7.90 12.19
CA LEU A 635 11.98 -8.73 11.80
C LEU A 635 12.21 -8.64 10.28
N ARG A 636 12.83 -7.57 9.81
CA ARG A 636 13.03 -7.24 8.38
C ARG A 636 13.78 -8.31 7.56
N LYS A 637 14.77 -8.97 8.19
CA LYS A 637 15.65 -9.95 7.50
C LYS A 637 14.94 -11.29 7.27
N VAL A 638 13.79 -11.53 7.89
CA VAL A 638 13.05 -12.80 7.87
C VAL A 638 11.62 -12.57 7.39
N ASN A 639 11.48 -12.27 6.11
CA ASN A 639 10.17 -12.29 5.46
C ASN A 639 9.94 -13.68 4.87
N MET A 640 9.00 -14.45 5.47
CA MET A 640 8.77 -15.85 5.13
C MET A 640 8.24 -16.03 3.71
N GLU A 641 7.38 -15.12 3.24
CA GLU A 641 6.85 -15.18 1.88
C GLU A 641 7.97 -15.02 0.84
N LEU A 642 8.84 -14.02 1.03
CA LEU A 642 9.97 -13.77 0.14
C LEU A 642 10.98 -14.92 0.15
N ILE A 643 11.22 -15.51 1.34
CA ILE A 643 12.11 -16.68 1.48
C ILE A 643 11.50 -17.86 0.73
N CYS A 644 10.19 -18.09 0.83
CA CYS A 644 9.50 -19.16 0.10
C CYS A 644 9.54 -18.93 -1.42
N GLU A 645 9.30 -17.70 -1.90
CA GLU A 645 9.44 -17.35 -3.32
C GLU A 645 10.87 -17.63 -3.83
N TYR A 646 11.88 -17.20 -3.08
CA TYR A 646 13.28 -17.45 -3.39
C TYR A 646 13.60 -18.95 -3.46
N ILE A 647 13.10 -19.73 -2.49
CA ILE A 647 13.26 -21.20 -2.47
C ILE A 647 12.59 -21.81 -3.71
N GLN A 648 11.34 -21.45 -4.00
CA GLN A 648 10.57 -22.02 -5.13
C GLN A 648 11.25 -21.73 -6.47
N GLU A 649 11.74 -20.51 -6.66
CA GLU A 649 12.47 -20.15 -7.87
C GLU A 649 13.75 -20.96 -8.03
N LEU A 650 14.57 -21.10 -7.00
CA LEU A 650 15.80 -21.91 -7.03
C LEU A 650 15.49 -23.41 -7.20
N VAL A 651 14.44 -23.92 -6.59
CA VAL A 651 13.97 -25.29 -6.79
C VAL A 651 13.60 -25.55 -8.25
N SER A 652 12.96 -24.59 -8.93
CA SER A 652 12.65 -24.68 -10.36
C SER A 652 13.89 -24.80 -11.24
N LYS A 653 15.06 -24.34 -10.73
CA LYS A 653 16.37 -24.42 -11.40
C LYS A 653 17.21 -25.64 -10.94
N GLY A 654 16.67 -26.48 -10.05
CA GLY A 654 17.35 -27.67 -9.51
C GLY A 654 18.25 -27.40 -8.30
N GLU A 655 18.21 -26.19 -7.74
CA GLU A 655 18.91 -25.79 -6.52
C GLU A 655 18.00 -25.91 -5.29
N LEU A 656 18.53 -25.96 -4.06
CA LEU A 656 17.80 -26.06 -2.77
C LEU A 656 16.76 -27.20 -2.69
N THR A 657 16.97 -28.29 -3.43
CA THR A 657 15.99 -29.36 -3.61
C THR A 657 15.96 -30.40 -2.48
N LYS A 658 16.98 -30.45 -1.61
CA LYS A 658 17.17 -31.49 -0.58
C LYS A 658 17.55 -30.84 0.75
N TRP A 659 16.56 -30.40 1.51
CA TRP A 659 16.81 -29.73 2.78
C TRP A 659 17.30 -30.69 3.86
N SER A 660 18.21 -30.18 4.69
CA SER A 660 18.51 -30.76 5.99
C SER A 660 17.72 -30.00 7.07
N VAL A 661 17.14 -30.70 8.04
CA VAL A 661 16.43 -30.10 9.17
C VAL A 661 17.01 -30.67 10.46
N VAL A 662 17.35 -29.79 11.40
CA VAL A 662 17.84 -30.22 12.69
C VAL A 662 17.02 -29.60 13.83
N LEU A 663 16.55 -30.45 14.74
CA LEU A 663 16.01 -30.02 16.03
C LEU A 663 17.14 -30.09 17.06
N MET A 664 17.54 -28.95 17.55
CA MET A 664 18.67 -28.78 18.45
C MET A 664 18.32 -29.21 19.88
N ASN A 665 19.25 -29.90 20.52
CA ASN A 665 19.17 -30.30 21.91
C ASN A 665 20.35 -29.69 22.67
N LYS A 666 20.09 -28.88 23.69
CA LYS A 666 21.13 -28.28 24.52
C LYS A 666 21.89 -29.38 25.31
N THR A 667 23.12 -29.67 24.92
CA THR A 667 23.98 -30.56 25.69
C THR A 667 24.42 -29.90 26.98
N THR A 668 24.12 -30.56 28.12
CA THR A 668 24.46 -30.07 29.45
C THR A 668 25.91 -30.24 29.78
N ARG A 669 26.73 -29.19 29.65
CA ARG A 669 27.93 -29.08 30.46
C ARG A 669 27.50 -28.61 31.87
N SER A 670 27.79 -29.42 32.89
CA SER A 670 27.32 -29.26 34.26
C SER A 670 27.81 -27.96 34.91
N ASN A 671 27.02 -26.90 34.78
CA ASN A 671 27.06 -25.80 35.74
C ASN A 671 25.83 -25.91 36.63
N ALA A 672 26.01 -26.22 37.90
CA ALA A 672 25.01 -26.62 38.88
C ALA A 672 23.98 -25.52 39.28
N ARG A 673 23.82 -24.49 38.49
CA ARG A 673 22.93 -23.30 38.74
C ARG A 673 21.93 -22.97 37.64
N GLU A 674 21.89 -23.69 36.51
CA GLU A 674 20.94 -23.38 35.44
C GLU A 674 19.71 -24.28 35.49
N THR A 675 18.53 -23.70 35.44
CA THR A 675 17.26 -24.42 35.29
C THR A 675 17.18 -25.01 33.88
N ILE A 676 17.14 -26.34 33.75
CA ILE A 676 17.07 -27.05 32.50
C ILE A 676 15.60 -27.28 32.18
N LYS A 677 15.05 -26.50 31.24
CA LYS A 677 13.73 -26.76 30.65
C LYS A 677 13.85 -27.88 29.63
N LYS A 678 13.02 -28.94 29.75
CA LYS A 678 12.87 -29.98 28.72
C LYS A 678 11.52 -29.88 28.05
N HIS A 679 11.46 -30.20 26.77
CA HIS A 679 10.23 -30.33 26.01
C HIS A 679 10.31 -31.58 25.11
N THR A 680 9.15 -32.19 24.83
CA THR A 680 9.09 -33.37 23.96
C THR A 680 8.22 -33.07 22.76
N PHE A 681 8.85 -32.98 21.59
CA PHE A 681 8.18 -32.79 20.30
C PHE A 681 7.64 -34.12 19.79
N CYS A 682 6.48 -34.10 19.12
CA CYS A 682 5.82 -35.26 18.50
C CYS A 682 5.68 -36.45 19.46
N GLY A 683 5.62 -36.22 20.77
CA GLY A 683 5.57 -37.26 21.81
C GLY A 683 6.80 -38.19 21.89
N SER A 684 7.84 -37.93 21.08
CA SER A 684 8.99 -38.83 20.91
C SER A 684 10.36 -38.15 20.98
N TYR A 685 10.47 -36.89 20.60
CA TYR A 685 11.74 -36.18 20.49
C TYR A 685 11.95 -35.28 21.71
N SER A 686 12.58 -35.82 22.75
CA SER A 686 12.84 -35.04 23.96
C SER A 686 14.14 -34.26 23.86
N VAL A 687 14.06 -32.94 24.04
CA VAL A 687 15.17 -31.99 23.95
C VAL A 687 15.22 -31.03 25.13
N SER A 688 16.41 -30.60 25.50
CA SER A 688 16.64 -29.50 26.43
C SER A 688 16.61 -28.15 25.71
N CYS A 689 15.85 -27.19 26.26
CA CYS A 689 15.71 -25.85 25.66
C CYS A 689 16.95 -24.98 25.89
N PHE A 690 17.23 -24.11 24.94
CA PHE A 690 18.33 -23.15 25.01
C PHE A 690 17.97 -21.93 25.84
N ASN A 691 18.93 -21.42 26.59
CA ASN A 691 18.78 -20.18 27.34
C ASN A 691 19.29 -19.03 26.45
N ARG A 692 18.38 -18.18 25.97
CA ARG A 692 18.73 -16.97 25.23
C ARG A 692 18.21 -15.76 25.96
N SER A 693 19.11 -14.94 26.51
CA SER A 693 18.71 -13.76 27.27
C SER A 693 18.04 -12.73 26.36
N ARG A 694 16.97 -12.12 26.87
CA ARG A 694 16.35 -10.96 26.22
C ARG A 694 17.29 -9.75 26.26
N ALA A 695 17.34 -8.98 25.15
CA ALA A 695 17.98 -7.67 25.15
C ALA A 695 17.19 -6.68 26.02
N VAL A 696 17.89 -5.82 26.73
CA VAL A 696 17.28 -4.75 27.53
C VAL A 696 16.97 -3.60 26.59
N ASP A 697 15.78 -3.62 26.02
CA ASP A 697 15.21 -2.48 25.29
C ASP A 697 13.96 -2.01 26.03
N SER A 698 14.00 -0.78 26.52
CA SER A 698 12.95 -0.18 27.34
C SER A 698 11.71 0.24 26.55
N SER A 699 11.69 0.08 25.23
CA SER A 699 10.64 0.64 24.36
C SER A 699 9.66 -0.40 23.81
N ASN A 700 10.03 -1.69 23.68
CA ASN A 700 9.19 -2.71 23.07
C ASN A 700 8.91 -3.91 24.00
N TYR A 701 7.75 -3.88 24.69
CA TYR A 701 7.29 -4.96 25.58
C TYR A 701 6.52 -6.08 24.85
N LYS A 702 6.32 -5.98 23.53
CA LYS A 702 5.55 -6.97 22.76
C LYS A 702 6.41 -8.07 22.13
N THR A 703 7.73 -7.86 22.05
CA THR A 703 8.67 -8.72 21.34
C THR A 703 9.75 -9.31 22.26
N TYR A 704 10.01 -10.60 22.13
CA TYR A 704 11.19 -11.25 22.73
C TYR A 704 12.39 -11.04 21.78
N PHE A 705 13.13 -9.98 22.02
CA PHE A 705 14.34 -9.63 21.28
C PHE A 705 15.54 -10.35 21.91
N ILE A 706 16.15 -11.28 21.18
CA ILE A 706 17.30 -12.06 21.66
C ILE A 706 18.55 -11.18 21.69
N ARG A 707 19.24 -11.18 22.83
CA ARG A 707 20.47 -10.37 23.02
C ARG A 707 21.52 -10.78 21.99
N LYS A 708 22.25 -9.79 21.45
CA LYS A 708 23.25 -9.93 20.37
C LYS A 708 22.69 -10.29 18.98
N ASN A 709 21.38 -10.28 18.80
CA ASN A 709 20.71 -10.54 17.50
C ASN A 709 21.01 -11.91 16.89
N HIS A 710 21.45 -12.90 17.71
CA HIS A 710 21.77 -14.24 17.27
C HIS A 710 21.05 -15.31 18.09
N ILE A 711 20.40 -16.25 17.38
CA ILE A 711 19.82 -17.45 17.97
C ILE A 711 20.82 -18.61 17.95
N VAL A 712 21.64 -18.68 16.91
CA VAL A 712 22.73 -19.68 16.78
C VAL A 712 23.81 -19.38 17.81
N GLY A 713 24.07 -20.30 18.73
CA GLY A 713 25.05 -20.09 19.80
C GLY A 713 26.42 -20.66 19.55
N ASN A 714 26.54 -21.59 18.60
CA ASN A 714 27.80 -22.20 18.25
C ASN A 714 27.92 -22.32 16.72
N PRO A 715 29.03 -21.84 16.13
CA PRO A 715 29.30 -21.99 14.71
C PRO A 715 29.19 -23.43 14.19
N SER A 716 29.51 -24.43 15.03
CA SER A 716 29.39 -25.84 14.67
C SER A 716 27.96 -26.34 14.47
N ASP A 717 26.94 -25.59 14.93
CA ASP A 717 25.53 -25.95 14.74
C ASP A 717 25.15 -25.92 13.25
N GLU A 718 25.75 -25.02 12.48
CA GLU A 718 25.59 -24.94 11.03
C GLU A 718 26.31 -26.07 10.25
N LEU A 719 27.15 -26.85 10.87
CA LEU A 719 27.98 -27.85 10.22
C LEU A 719 27.48 -29.28 10.43
N ILE A 720 26.40 -29.42 11.20
CA ILE A 720 25.96 -30.71 11.74
C ILE A 720 25.49 -31.70 10.66
N ASP A 721 25.02 -31.25 9.53
CA ASP A 721 24.52 -32.09 8.42
C ASP A 721 25.58 -32.49 7.39
N LEU A 722 26.78 -31.92 7.47
CA LEU A 722 27.88 -32.20 6.55
C LEU A 722 28.75 -33.37 7.00
N ASP A 723 29.44 -33.98 6.07
CA ASP A 723 30.37 -35.06 6.35
C ASP A 723 31.76 -34.53 6.76
N ASP A 724 32.52 -35.40 7.45
CA ASP A 724 33.82 -35.04 8.01
C ASP A 724 34.90 -34.76 6.94
N ASP A 725 34.80 -35.35 5.77
CA ASP A 725 35.78 -35.15 4.68
C ASP A 725 35.62 -33.72 4.14
N LEU A 726 34.38 -33.30 3.88
CA LEU A 726 34.05 -31.97 3.40
C LEU A 726 34.40 -30.88 4.45
N LEU A 727 34.15 -31.16 5.74
CA LEU A 727 34.52 -30.26 6.83
C LEU A 727 36.06 -30.12 6.98
N ASN A 728 36.81 -31.21 6.76
CA ASN A 728 38.27 -31.17 6.78
C ASN A 728 38.85 -30.32 5.63
N GLU A 729 38.27 -30.42 4.43
CA GLU A 729 38.66 -29.58 3.29
C GLU A 729 38.33 -28.10 3.55
N ALA A 730 37.15 -27.82 4.05
CA ALA A 730 36.70 -26.45 4.43
C ALA A 730 37.59 -25.85 5.54
N LEU A 731 38.06 -26.67 6.49
CA LEU A 731 38.97 -26.23 7.54
C LEU A 731 40.35 -25.81 6.96
N LYS A 732 40.90 -26.59 6.04
CA LYS A 732 42.14 -26.24 5.35
C LYS A 732 42.01 -24.89 4.61
N GLU A 733 40.95 -24.72 3.87
CA GLU A 733 40.66 -23.47 3.17
C GLU A 733 40.49 -22.30 4.16
N THR A 734 39.78 -22.49 5.27
CA THR A 734 39.64 -21.51 6.35
C THR A 734 40.99 -21.06 6.92
N ILE A 735 41.90 -22.03 7.19
CA ILE A 735 43.23 -21.75 7.70
C ILE A 735 44.05 -20.94 6.68
N GLU A 736 43.98 -21.32 5.39
CA GLU A 736 44.72 -20.60 4.34
C GLU A 736 44.23 -19.18 4.13
N LEU A 737 42.89 -18.95 4.14
CA LEU A 737 42.29 -17.64 4.01
C LEU A 737 42.66 -16.72 5.17
N ASN A 738 42.59 -17.21 6.42
CA ASN A 738 42.97 -16.46 7.60
C ASN A 738 44.49 -16.17 7.63
N LYS A 739 45.31 -17.11 7.21
CA LYS A 739 46.76 -16.90 7.11
C LYS A 739 47.11 -15.77 6.13
N LYS A 740 46.42 -15.69 4.99
CA LYS A 740 46.55 -14.57 4.02
C LYS A 740 46.17 -13.21 4.65
N LYS A 741 45.25 -13.19 5.61
CA LYS A 741 44.84 -12.00 6.38
C LYS A 741 45.75 -11.73 7.61
N GLY A 742 46.76 -12.58 7.89
CA GLY A 742 47.62 -12.49 9.06
C GLY A 742 46.97 -12.93 10.37
N ILE A 743 45.87 -13.68 10.31
CA ILE A 743 45.11 -14.20 11.46
C ILE A 743 45.40 -15.70 11.62
N GLU A 744 45.71 -16.12 12.85
CA GLU A 744 45.89 -17.53 13.20
C GLU A 744 44.51 -18.13 13.58
N TRP A 745 44.03 -19.11 12.78
CA TRP A 745 42.79 -19.83 13.08
C TRP A 745 43.03 -20.90 14.13
N LYS A 746 42.44 -20.78 15.32
CA LYS A 746 42.69 -21.65 16.48
C LYS A 746 41.63 -22.70 16.73
N HIS A 747 40.53 -22.66 15.94
CA HIS A 747 39.42 -23.60 16.11
C HIS A 747 39.64 -24.89 15.31
N THR A 748 38.98 -25.97 15.74
CA THR A 748 39.04 -27.30 15.09
C THR A 748 37.93 -27.46 14.03
N TYR A 749 37.15 -26.46 13.76
CA TYR A 749 36.07 -26.42 12.76
C TYR A 749 36.28 -25.27 11.77
N PRO A 750 35.78 -25.40 10.51
CA PRO A 750 35.87 -24.31 9.53
C PRO A 750 34.98 -23.15 9.87
N GLN A 751 35.28 -21.95 9.34
CA GLN A 751 34.36 -20.81 9.40
C GLN A 751 33.07 -21.13 8.63
N PRO A 752 31.86 -20.95 9.24
CA PRO A 752 30.60 -21.23 8.55
C PRO A 752 30.43 -20.45 7.26
N ILE A 753 30.90 -19.20 7.17
CA ILE A 753 30.85 -18.43 5.93
C ILE A 753 31.64 -19.09 4.78
N VAL A 754 32.79 -19.69 5.07
CA VAL A 754 33.59 -20.40 4.07
C VAL A 754 32.85 -21.67 3.62
N VAL A 755 32.17 -22.34 4.56
CA VAL A 755 31.35 -23.51 4.25
C VAL A 755 30.17 -23.12 3.37
N ARG A 756 29.41 -22.12 3.71
CA ARG A 756 28.26 -21.64 2.93
C ARG A 756 28.64 -21.22 1.51
N SER A 757 29.76 -20.49 1.37
CA SER A 757 30.18 -19.95 0.06
C SER A 757 30.84 -20.94 -0.88
N LYS A 758 31.45 -22.05 -0.35
CA LYS A 758 32.28 -22.94 -1.20
C LYS A 758 31.99 -24.41 -1.03
N PHE A 759 31.58 -24.85 0.14
CA PHE A 759 31.55 -26.27 0.48
C PHE A 759 30.17 -26.85 0.70
N ARG A 760 29.18 -26.04 1.18
CA ARG A 760 27.82 -26.53 1.34
C ARG A 760 27.23 -26.86 -0.03
N PRO A 761 26.70 -28.08 -0.27
CA PRO A 761 26.11 -28.40 -1.55
C PRO A 761 24.95 -27.48 -1.91
N ILE A 762 24.92 -27.01 -3.14
CA ILE A 762 23.94 -26.03 -3.66
C ILE A 762 22.49 -26.51 -3.52
N ASN A 763 22.26 -27.80 -3.48
CA ASN A 763 20.94 -28.40 -3.30
C ASN A 763 20.59 -28.74 -1.84
N GLN A 764 21.51 -28.48 -0.86
CA GLN A 764 21.37 -28.91 0.52
C GLN A 764 21.44 -27.71 1.50
N PRO A 765 20.42 -26.85 1.57
CA PRO A 765 20.30 -25.86 2.65
C PRO A 765 19.97 -26.54 3.99
N LEU A 766 20.24 -25.83 5.11
CA LEU A 766 20.01 -26.35 6.46
C LEU A 766 19.04 -25.45 7.21
N LEU A 767 17.96 -26.03 7.76
CA LEU A 767 17.05 -25.41 8.71
C LEU A 767 17.40 -25.92 10.13
N ILE A 768 17.69 -24.99 11.04
CA ILE A 768 18.07 -25.27 12.42
C ILE A 768 16.98 -24.77 13.35
N ILE A 769 16.32 -25.67 14.09
CA ILE A 769 15.21 -25.33 15.00
C ILE A 769 15.71 -25.33 16.45
N TYR A 770 15.49 -24.21 17.14
CA TYR A 770 15.89 -24.00 18.54
C TYR A 770 14.67 -23.88 19.46
N PRO A 771 14.43 -24.84 20.36
CA PRO A 771 13.50 -24.65 21.48
C PRO A 771 14.16 -23.78 22.55
N LEU A 772 13.47 -22.70 22.95
CA LEU A 772 14.00 -21.70 23.88
C LEU A 772 13.25 -21.75 25.22
N ASN A 773 14.00 -21.62 26.32
CA ASN A 773 13.48 -21.57 27.66
C ASN A 773 12.68 -20.26 27.90
N PRO A 774 11.37 -20.33 28.20
CA PRO A 774 10.50 -19.18 28.33
C PRO A 774 10.90 -18.21 29.47
N GLU A 775 11.55 -18.66 30.52
CA GLU A 775 12.00 -17.77 31.60
C GLU A 775 12.95 -16.65 31.14
N TYR A 776 13.67 -16.87 30.01
CA TYR A 776 14.63 -15.93 29.47
C TYR A 776 13.99 -14.86 28.58
N ALA A 777 12.69 -14.99 28.31
CA ALA A 777 11.89 -13.99 27.58
C ALA A 777 11.33 -12.88 28.48
N ASN A 778 11.40 -13.03 29.82
CA ASN A 778 10.89 -12.06 30.76
C ASN A 778 11.55 -10.70 30.62
N VAL A 779 10.75 -9.62 30.67
CA VAL A 779 11.21 -8.25 30.69
C VAL A 779 11.82 -7.92 32.04
N LYS A 780 13.10 -7.55 32.08
CA LYS A 780 13.81 -7.21 33.30
C LYS A 780 14.28 -5.76 33.27
N ASP A 781 14.21 -5.08 34.41
CA ASP A 781 14.78 -3.75 34.61
C ASP A 781 16.31 -3.81 34.69
N GLU A 782 16.96 -2.65 34.82
CA GLU A 782 18.42 -2.53 34.97
C GLU A 782 18.97 -3.26 36.21
N ASN A 783 18.13 -3.54 37.21
CA ASN A 783 18.46 -4.27 38.42
C ASN A 783 18.20 -5.78 38.32
N GLY A 784 17.67 -6.26 37.17
CA GLY A 784 17.36 -7.66 36.93
C GLY A 784 16.00 -8.10 37.45
N ASN A 785 15.14 -7.19 37.96
CA ASN A 785 13.79 -7.51 38.40
C ASN A 785 12.81 -7.51 37.22
N ILE A 786 11.80 -8.38 37.30
CA ILE A 786 10.73 -8.41 36.28
C ILE A 786 9.93 -7.12 36.35
N VAL A 787 9.73 -6.48 35.18
CA VAL A 787 8.99 -5.20 35.07
C VAL A 787 7.51 -5.45 35.38
N PRO A 788 6.90 -4.74 36.33
CA PRO A 788 5.48 -4.89 36.68
C PRO A 788 4.57 -4.59 35.48
N GLY A 789 3.54 -5.44 35.30
CA GLY A 789 2.56 -5.27 34.21
C GLY A 789 2.95 -5.94 32.88
N THR A 790 4.12 -6.58 32.81
CA THR A 790 4.50 -7.43 31.66
C THR A 790 4.08 -8.88 31.89
N THR A 791 3.90 -9.65 30.81
CA THR A 791 3.64 -11.10 30.90
C THR A 791 4.84 -11.78 31.55
N ILE A 792 4.57 -12.66 32.55
CA ILE A 792 5.60 -13.39 33.26
C ILE A 792 5.60 -14.82 32.74
N PHE A 793 6.73 -15.27 32.21
CA PHE A 793 6.95 -16.64 31.77
C PHE A 793 7.76 -17.41 32.81
N THR A 794 7.39 -18.66 33.03
CA THR A 794 8.02 -19.58 33.98
C THR A 794 8.63 -20.79 33.25
N ALA A 795 9.40 -21.58 33.94
CA ALA A 795 9.92 -22.85 33.42
C ALA A 795 8.84 -23.90 33.10
N GLU A 796 7.62 -23.72 33.62
CA GLU A 796 6.48 -24.61 33.35
C GLU A 796 5.75 -24.30 32.05
N ASP A 797 5.89 -23.08 31.55
CA ASP A 797 5.25 -22.64 30.30
C ASP A 797 5.86 -23.36 29.08
N ASN A 798 5.09 -23.43 27.98
CA ASN A 798 5.55 -23.94 26.70
C ASN A 798 6.78 -23.17 26.21
N PRO A 799 7.77 -23.84 25.59
CA PRO A 799 8.95 -23.17 25.06
C PRO A 799 8.59 -22.23 23.90
N PHE A 800 9.36 -21.18 23.72
CA PHE A 800 9.40 -20.49 22.44
C PHE A 800 10.15 -21.35 21.42
N VAL A 801 9.78 -21.26 20.17
CA VAL A 801 10.52 -21.86 19.07
C VAL A 801 11.07 -20.74 18.19
N GLY A 802 12.37 -20.83 17.89
CA GLY A 802 13.00 -20.01 16.90
C GLY A 802 13.80 -20.89 15.94
N PHE A 803 14.23 -20.35 14.82
CA PHE A 803 15.02 -21.10 13.86
C PHE A 803 16.07 -20.24 13.16
N ALA A 804 17.04 -20.93 12.55
CA ALA A 804 18.00 -20.34 11.63
C ALA A 804 18.02 -21.13 10.31
N ILE A 805 18.30 -20.43 9.20
CA ILE A 805 18.45 -21.03 7.87
C ILE A 805 19.87 -20.74 7.36
N SER A 806 20.64 -21.77 7.08
CA SER A 806 21.96 -21.66 6.45
C SER A 806 21.84 -21.98 4.96
N PHE A 807 21.88 -20.93 4.13
CA PHE A 807 21.81 -21.07 2.67
C PHE A 807 23.18 -21.33 2.05
N PRO A 808 23.31 -22.27 1.07
CA PRO A 808 24.49 -22.43 0.26
C PRO A 808 24.71 -21.26 -0.71
N HIS A 809 25.83 -21.28 -1.43
CA HIS A 809 26.00 -20.48 -2.63
C HIS A 809 24.98 -20.90 -3.71
N THR A 810 24.73 -20.04 -4.68
CA THR A 810 23.84 -20.32 -5.83
C THR A 810 24.56 -20.02 -7.14
N ASN A 811 24.29 -20.82 -8.18
CA ASN A 811 24.71 -20.54 -9.55
C ASN A 811 23.68 -19.69 -10.30
N THR A 812 22.46 -19.61 -9.78
CA THR A 812 21.35 -18.87 -10.37
C THR A 812 21.31 -17.48 -9.76
N ASN A 813 21.32 -16.46 -10.61
CA ASN A 813 21.17 -15.08 -10.16
C ASN A 813 19.68 -14.79 -9.84
N CYS A 814 19.24 -15.24 -8.66
CA CYS A 814 17.89 -15.12 -8.15
C CYS A 814 17.93 -14.13 -6.99
N ALA A 815 17.48 -12.92 -7.26
CA ALA A 815 17.40 -11.89 -6.25
C ALA A 815 16.09 -11.11 -6.42
N VAL A 816 15.37 -10.89 -5.32
CA VAL A 816 14.28 -9.92 -5.30
C VAL A 816 14.91 -8.54 -5.30
N SER A 817 14.64 -7.76 -6.34
CA SER A 817 15.19 -6.41 -6.46
C SER A 817 14.29 -5.39 -5.78
N TYR A 818 14.90 -4.49 -5.03
CA TYR A 818 14.23 -3.34 -4.41
C TYR A 818 14.90 -2.03 -4.84
N LYS A 819 14.10 -0.98 -4.97
CA LYS A 819 14.59 0.38 -4.95
C LYS A 819 14.51 0.91 -3.52
N VAL A 820 15.63 1.38 -3.01
CA VAL A 820 15.76 1.94 -1.65
C VAL A 820 16.03 3.43 -1.70
N ASN A 821 15.62 4.14 -0.65
CA ASN A 821 16.03 5.52 -0.46
C ASN A 821 17.46 5.59 0.13
N MET A 822 18.03 6.79 0.20
CA MET A 822 19.42 6.96 0.70
C MET A 822 19.59 6.51 2.15
N VAL A 823 18.55 6.56 3.00
CA VAL A 823 18.63 6.11 4.40
C VAL A 823 18.85 4.61 4.48
N ALA A 824 18.17 3.83 3.65
CA ALA A 824 18.33 2.38 3.61
C ALA A 824 19.75 1.98 3.17
N GLU A 825 20.36 2.73 2.24
CA GLU A 825 21.73 2.48 1.79
C GLU A 825 22.75 2.64 2.93
N TYR A 826 22.62 3.67 3.75
CA TYR A 826 23.51 3.86 4.90
C TYR A 826 23.32 2.79 5.97
N ALA A 827 22.09 2.38 6.25
CA ALA A 827 21.80 1.30 7.20
C ALA A 827 22.37 -0.05 6.73
N ASP A 828 22.26 -0.38 5.45
CA ASP A 828 22.84 -1.61 4.87
C ASP A 828 24.38 -1.58 4.87
N ILE A 829 24.99 -0.41 4.73
CA ILE A 829 26.45 -0.25 4.82
C ILE A 829 26.92 -0.45 6.27
N GLU A 830 26.24 0.15 7.26
CA GLU A 830 26.55 -0.05 8.68
C GLU A 830 26.37 -1.52 9.11
N ASP A 831 25.28 -2.16 8.71
CA ASP A 831 25.05 -3.60 8.98
C ASP A 831 26.09 -4.52 8.30
N ASN A 832 26.64 -4.14 7.15
CA ASN A 832 27.72 -4.88 6.49
C ASN A 832 29.08 -4.69 7.17
N PHE A 833 29.39 -3.49 7.70
CA PHE A 833 30.60 -3.23 8.47
C PHE A 833 30.61 -3.95 9.83
N ASP A 834 29.46 -4.05 10.50
CA ASP A 834 29.33 -4.79 11.76
C ASP A 834 29.45 -6.30 11.54
N ASN A 835 28.97 -6.85 10.42
CA ASN A 835 29.10 -8.28 10.08
C ASN A 835 30.52 -8.70 9.65
N GLU A 836 31.37 -7.80 9.17
CA GLU A 836 32.76 -8.12 8.83
C GLU A 836 33.67 -8.16 10.06
N ASN A 837 33.31 -7.50 11.15
CA ASN A 837 34.09 -7.44 12.38
C ASN A 837 33.59 -8.35 13.52
N ASP A 838 32.38 -8.94 13.41
CA ASP A 838 31.77 -9.70 14.51
C ASP A 838 32.12 -11.19 14.39
N ASN A 839 33.34 -11.55 14.87
CA ASN A 839 33.72 -12.93 15.18
C ASN A 839 33.14 -13.41 16.54
N THR A 840 32.18 -12.71 17.11
CA THR A 840 31.59 -12.99 18.41
C THR A 840 30.24 -13.68 18.27
N TYR A 841 30.26 -14.99 18.05
CA TYR A 841 29.13 -15.85 18.40
C TYR A 841 28.91 -15.75 19.93
N GLY A 842 27.65 -15.62 20.33
CA GLY A 842 27.31 -15.39 21.72
C GLY A 842 27.72 -16.54 22.66
N ASP A 843 28.42 -16.22 23.75
CA ASP A 843 28.60 -17.09 24.93
C ASP A 843 27.28 -17.34 25.64
#